data_f2a0f0df2814d9696436e6d89df1be75
#
_entry.id   f2a0f0df2814d9696436e6d89df1be75
#
_cell.length_a   1.000
_cell.length_b   1.000
_cell.length_c   1.000
_cell.angle_alpha   90.00
_cell.angle_beta   90.00
_cell.angle_gamma   90.00
#
_symmetry.space_group_name_H-M   'P 1'
#
loop_
_entity.id
_entity.type
_entity.pdbx_description
1 polymer ?
#
loop_
_entity_poly.entity_id
_entity_poly.type
_entity_poly.pdbx_seq_one_letter_code
_entity_poly.pdbx_strand_id
1 'polypeptide(L)'
;MGHQHHKLKNIPSSKLHQFALFFLLCLHILILSPRCVTGEQEHGVPVSFSNFQALQSIKLELIDPRGALRSWRGSRNGTCSGSWTGIRCIKGQVVAIHLPFKSLGGRISSKIGMLKELRRLSLHDNLIGGTIPSSLGLLPNLRGLYLFNNRLSGSIPPSLGNFSQLQSLDLSNNLLSGFVPSPLASSPMIYRLNLSFNFLSGPIPRSFSLSPSLAFLALEHNNLSGLIPDSWGASSKVSNGSYRLRSLTLDYNSLFGNIPESLGKLGNLEVLSFSHNMINGTIPDEITSLSGLRVFDLSGNELSGSFPKGFDRLKNLSTLNLKANHLSGPIPPTVGNLSSITLLDLSQNNLSGPIPASLENVPSLTYFNVSYNKLSGQVPPHLSKKFNSTSFVGNLQLCGFSGSSPCPSPPPVAQGPSPSIMPKKHHRKLSVKDIILIVMGSLLAILLLLSCVLVYCLIRKRARSKATNGKSPTGEVATAGSRAEAGLDSGKLVLFDGAFVFTTDDLLSATAETMGKSPYGTMYKATLEDGTQVVVKRLREKLAKSPKDFEKETVALGRIRHPNILPLRAYYLGPKGEKLLVFDYLSKGTLSSFLHGKHISSLTQVIVVLVKYGHLLSNISYNHVSKVHQAKPNQTALMVDPN
;
A
#
# COMPACT_ATOMS: atom_id res chain seq x y z
N MET A 1 3.21 56.04 -64.10
CA MET A 1 3.49 54.79 -64.81
C MET A 1 3.38 53.67 -63.81
N GLY A 2 2.49 52.72 -63.87
CA GLY A 2 1.49 52.27 -64.82
C GLY A 2 0.45 51.45 -64.01
N HIS A 3 -0.75 51.68 -64.41
CA HIS A 3 -1.96 50.98 -63.92
C HIS A 3 -1.98 49.50 -64.28
N GLN A 4 -2.40 48.64 -63.39
CA GLN A 4 -3.12 47.42 -63.76
C GLN A 4 -4.40 47.29 -62.99
N HIS A 5 -5.50 47.48 -63.70
CA HIS A 5 -6.87 47.14 -63.32
C HIS A 5 -7.06 45.61 -63.36
N HIS A 6 -7.50 45.00 -62.28
CA HIS A 6 -8.11 43.66 -62.32
C HIS A 6 -9.64 43.82 -62.30
N LYS A 7 -10.25 43.35 -63.36
CA LYS A 7 -11.69 43.29 -63.66
C LYS A 7 -12.41 42.41 -62.64
N LEU A 8 -13.40 42.97 -61.94
CA LEU A 8 -14.45 42.22 -61.25
C LEU A 8 -15.38 41.60 -62.33
N LYS A 9 -15.44 40.28 -62.39
CA LYS A 9 -16.39 39.51 -63.17
C LYS A 9 -17.78 39.59 -62.51
N ASN A 10 -18.75 40.04 -63.31
CA ASN A 10 -20.19 40.12 -62.99
C ASN A 10 -20.73 38.74 -62.57
N ILE A 11 -21.24 38.61 -61.32
CA ILE A 11 -22.07 37.48 -60.87
C ILE A 11 -23.49 37.78 -61.34
N PRO A 12 -24.17 36.82 -62.03
CA PRO A 12 -25.52 37.02 -62.51
C PRO A 12 -26.50 37.23 -61.34
N SER A 13 -27.38 38.21 -61.45
CA SER A 13 -28.33 38.66 -60.45
C SER A 13 -29.27 37.55 -59.91
N SER A 14 -29.49 36.46 -60.65
CA SER A 14 -30.28 35.30 -60.25
C SER A 14 -29.64 34.49 -59.12
N LYS A 15 -28.29 34.45 -59.02
CA LYS A 15 -27.61 33.74 -57.91
C LYS A 15 -27.58 34.58 -56.62
N LEU A 16 -27.59 35.91 -56.76
CA LEU A 16 -27.64 36.79 -55.58
C LEU A 16 -29.01 36.71 -54.90
N HIS A 17 -30.09 36.56 -55.69
CA HIS A 17 -31.45 36.34 -55.16
C HIS A 17 -31.61 34.99 -54.47
N GLN A 18 -31.02 33.94 -55.00
CA GLN A 18 -31.04 32.61 -54.35
C GLN A 18 -30.24 32.59 -53.04
N PHE A 19 -29.10 33.29 -52.97
CA PHE A 19 -28.35 33.42 -51.73
C PHE A 19 -29.10 34.29 -50.69
N ALA A 20 -29.73 35.35 -51.12
CA ALA A 20 -30.54 36.19 -50.22
C ALA A 20 -31.79 35.44 -49.72
N LEU A 21 -32.48 34.64 -50.55
CA LEU A 21 -33.59 33.80 -50.12
C LEU A 21 -33.14 32.68 -49.17
N PHE A 22 -31.97 32.05 -49.41
CA PHE A 22 -31.42 31.02 -48.53
C PHE A 22 -31.00 31.59 -47.17
N PHE A 23 -30.41 32.79 -47.16
CA PHE A 23 -30.05 33.49 -45.93
C PHE A 23 -31.30 33.93 -45.15
N LEU A 24 -32.35 34.42 -45.81
CA LEU A 24 -33.63 34.76 -45.20
C LEU A 24 -34.36 33.52 -44.68
N LEU A 25 -34.28 32.39 -45.39
CA LEU A 25 -34.85 31.11 -44.93
C LEU A 25 -34.09 30.55 -43.71
N CYS A 26 -32.75 30.63 -43.70
CA CYS A 26 -31.94 30.28 -42.54
C CYS A 26 -32.19 31.24 -41.35
N LEU A 27 -32.38 32.53 -41.60
CA LEU A 27 -32.73 33.50 -40.56
C LEU A 27 -34.16 33.26 -40.03
N HIS A 28 -35.11 32.89 -40.88
CA HIS A 28 -36.47 32.50 -40.47
C HIS A 28 -36.50 31.18 -39.69
N ILE A 29 -35.66 30.20 -40.04
CA ILE A 29 -35.51 28.96 -39.27
C ILE A 29 -34.85 29.23 -37.92
N LEU A 30 -33.93 30.19 -37.83
CA LEU A 30 -33.30 30.64 -36.58
C LEU A 30 -34.25 31.50 -35.70
N ILE A 31 -35.23 32.18 -36.29
CA ILE A 31 -36.18 33.05 -35.56
C ILE A 31 -37.48 32.30 -35.21
N LEU A 32 -37.87 31.29 -36.02
CA LEU A 32 -39.06 30.48 -35.81
C LEU A 32 -38.77 29.10 -35.19
N SER A 33 -37.53 28.73 -34.98
CA SER A 33 -37.28 27.66 -34.02
C SER A 33 -37.70 28.21 -32.65
N PRO A 34 -38.79 27.66 -32.05
CA PRO A 34 -39.00 27.94 -30.64
C PRO A 34 -37.68 27.64 -29.98
N ARG A 35 -37.13 28.59 -29.25
CA ARG A 35 -36.13 28.33 -28.25
C ARG A 35 -36.69 27.26 -27.31
N CYS A 36 -36.66 26.00 -27.74
CA CYS A 36 -36.53 24.90 -26.82
C CYS A 36 -35.16 25.08 -26.12
N VAL A 37 -35.14 26.11 -25.26
CA VAL A 37 -34.38 25.99 -24.01
C VAL A 37 -35.23 25.06 -23.13
N THR A 38 -35.46 23.85 -23.61
CA THR A 38 -35.54 22.71 -22.74
C THR A 38 -34.09 22.42 -22.43
N GLY A 39 -33.55 23.18 -21.44
CA GLY A 39 -32.71 22.49 -20.47
C GLY A 39 -33.59 21.33 -20.03
N GLU A 40 -33.36 20.14 -20.55
CA GLU A 40 -33.61 18.94 -19.81
C GLU A 40 -32.81 19.12 -18.52
N GLN A 41 -33.47 19.77 -17.53
CA GLN A 41 -33.19 19.49 -16.16
C GLN A 41 -33.44 17.99 -16.08
N GLU A 42 -32.36 17.22 -16.06
CA GLU A 42 -32.40 15.92 -15.41
C GLU A 42 -33.04 16.18 -14.05
N HIS A 43 -34.34 15.93 -13.96
CA HIS A 43 -35.10 15.99 -12.71
C HIS A 43 -34.64 14.78 -11.89
N GLY A 44 -33.38 14.88 -11.38
CA GLY A 44 -32.90 13.97 -10.38
C GLY A 44 -33.89 13.96 -9.22
N VAL A 45 -34.18 12.80 -8.69
CA VAL A 45 -35.07 12.65 -7.53
C VAL A 45 -34.64 13.66 -6.46
N PRO A 46 -35.53 14.60 -6.05
CA PRO A 46 -35.16 15.63 -5.08
C PRO A 46 -34.73 14.99 -3.76
N VAL A 47 -33.70 15.56 -3.15
CA VAL A 47 -33.28 15.10 -1.82
C VAL A 47 -34.41 15.33 -0.82
N SER A 48 -34.57 14.42 0.15
CA SER A 48 -35.57 14.59 1.21
C SER A 48 -35.31 15.88 1.99
N PHE A 49 -36.40 16.51 2.50
CA PHE A 49 -36.27 17.79 3.21
C PHE A 49 -35.35 17.71 4.41
N SER A 50 -35.46 16.65 5.20
CA SER A 50 -34.60 16.39 6.36
C SER A 50 -33.12 16.29 5.99
N ASN A 51 -32.80 15.56 4.93
CA ASN A 51 -31.41 15.44 4.44
C ASN A 51 -30.88 16.79 3.93
N PHE A 52 -31.69 17.56 3.21
CA PHE A 52 -31.29 18.87 2.73
C PHE A 52 -30.95 19.81 3.89
N GLN A 53 -31.82 19.86 4.90
CA GLN A 53 -31.64 20.67 6.10
C GLN A 53 -30.36 20.26 6.86
N ALA A 54 -30.12 18.94 6.98
CA ALA A 54 -28.90 18.42 7.59
C ALA A 54 -27.64 18.86 6.84
N LEU A 55 -27.64 18.76 5.49
CA LEU A 55 -26.50 19.17 4.66
C LEU A 55 -26.24 20.68 4.74
N GLN A 56 -27.30 21.51 4.79
CA GLN A 56 -27.15 22.95 4.99
C GLN A 56 -26.51 23.26 6.36
N SER A 57 -26.95 22.60 7.43
CA SER A 57 -26.36 22.75 8.75
C SER A 57 -24.90 22.30 8.78
N ILE A 58 -24.57 21.17 8.14
CA ILE A 58 -23.18 20.69 8.01
C ILE A 58 -22.31 21.73 7.30
N LYS A 59 -22.81 22.30 6.18
CA LYS A 59 -22.10 23.34 5.43
C LYS A 59 -21.83 24.59 6.27
N LEU A 60 -22.79 25.03 7.07
CA LEU A 60 -22.67 26.24 7.89
C LEU A 60 -21.64 26.07 9.03
N GLU A 61 -21.47 24.88 9.57
CA GLU A 61 -20.52 24.60 10.64
C GLU A 61 -19.10 24.27 10.13
N LEU A 62 -18.96 24.01 8.82
CA LEU A 62 -17.66 23.82 8.18
C LEU A 62 -17.10 25.17 7.69
N ILE A 63 -15.81 25.38 7.93
CA ILE A 63 -15.04 26.51 7.39
C ILE A 63 -14.39 26.02 6.08
N ASP A 64 -14.72 26.65 4.98
CA ASP A 64 -14.27 26.26 3.63
C ASP A 64 -13.42 27.35 2.96
N PRO A 65 -12.14 27.49 3.33
CA PRO A 65 -11.28 28.56 2.80
C PRO A 65 -10.95 28.41 1.32
N ARG A 66 -11.07 27.18 0.77
CA ARG A 66 -10.76 26.88 -0.64
C ARG A 66 -12.00 26.84 -1.54
N GLY A 67 -13.19 27.01 -0.99
CA GLY A 67 -14.44 26.97 -1.73
C GLY A 67 -14.79 25.59 -2.29
N ALA A 68 -14.35 24.51 -1.62
CA ALA A 68 -14.66 23.13 -2.01
C ALA A 68 -16.17 22.83 -1.98
N LEU A 69 -16.91 23.54 -1.12
CA LEU A 69 -18.36 23.41 -0.96
C LEU A 69 -19.14 24.48 -1.76
N ARG A 70 -18.50 25.18 -2.70
CA ARG A 70 -19.18 26.18 -3.55
C ARG A 70 -20.34 25.57 -4.34
N SER A 71 -20.22 24.30 -4.71
CA SER A 71 -21.26 23.55 -5.41
C SER A 71 -22.49 23.25 -4.54
N TRP A 72 -22.37 23.35 -3.20
CA TRP A 72 -23.48 23.13 -2.27
C TRP A 72 -24.41 24.35 -2.23
N ARG A 73 -24.97 24.71 -3.39
CA ARG A 73 -25.90 25.84 -3.58
C ARG A 73 -27.13 25.36 -4.32
N GLY A 74 -28.23 26.14 -4.21
CA GLY A 74 -29.45 25.89 -4.93
C GLY A 74 -30.49 25.08 -4.16
N SER A 75 -31.40 24.48 -4.89
CA SER A 75 -32.58 23.80 -4.37
C SER A 75 -32.30 22.31 -4.05
N ARG A 76 -33.32 21.67 -3.47
CA ARG A 76 -33.32 20.23 -3.18
C ARG A 76 -33.09 19.35 -4.41
N ASN A 77 -33.53 19.81 -5.61
CA ASN A 77 -33.40 19.07 -6.85
C ASN A 77 -31.94 18.90 -7.30
N GLY A 78 -31.09 19.91 -7.07
CA GLY A 78 -29.66 19.87 -7.43
C GLY A 78 -28.78 19.04 -6.50
N THR A 79 -29.23 18.74 -5.28
CA THR A 79 -28.39 18.10 -4.27
C THR A 79 -27.95 16.69 -4.66
N CYS A 80 -28.87 15.92 -5.24
CA CYS A 80 -28.64 14.51 -5.63
C CYS A 80 -28.35 14.33 -7.14
N SER A 81 -28.21 15.41 -7.90
CA SER A 81 -27.90 15.38 -9.35
C SER A 81 -26.42 15.10 -9.65
N GLY A 82 -25.58 14.90 -8.63
CA GLY A 82 -24.12 14.79 -8.78
C GLY A 82 -23.40 16.14 -8.82
N SER A 83 -24.12 17.28 -8.80
CA SER A 83 -23.53 18.62 -8.81
C SER A 83 -22.89 18.99 -7.46
N TRP A 84 -23.42 18.48 -6.33
CA TRP A 84 -22.85 18.75 -5.01
C TRP A 84 -21.61 17.89 -4.76
N THR A 85 -20.47 18.54 -4.64
CA THR A 85 -19.18 17.87 -4.40
C THR A 85 -19.26 16.92 -3.20
N GLY A 86 -18.92 15.64 -3.43
CA GLY A 86 -18.79 14.66 -2.38
C GLY A 86 -20.11 14.10 -1.83
N ILE A 87 -21.28 14.46 -2.38
CA ILE A 87 -22.58 13.91 -1.99
C ILE A 87 -22.98 12.79 -2.95
N ARG A 88 -23.38 11.65 -2.38
CA ARG A 88 -24.02 10.56 -3.12
C ARG A 88 -25.40 10.28 -2.53
N CYS A 89 -26.37 10.07 -3.41
CA CYS A 89 -27.73 9.76 -3.02
C CYS A 89 -28.23 8.47 -3.67
N ILE A 90 -29.21 7.83 -3.01
CA ILE A 90 -30.04 6.76 -3.58
C ILE A 90 -31.49 7.09 -3.24
N LYS A 91 -32.36 7.16 -4.26
CA LYS A 91 -33.79 7.47 -4.08
C LYS A 91 -34.04 8.73 -3.24
N GLY A 92 -33.29 9.81 -3.50
CA GLY A 92 -33.42 11.08 -2.77
C GLY A 92 -32.90 11.07 -1.33
N GLN A 93 -32.24 10.02 -0.89
CA GLN A 93 -31.60 9.93 0.43
C GLN A 93 -30.08 10.00 0.30
N VAL A 94 -29.41 10.76 1.16
CA VAL A 94 -27.96 10.86 1.21
C VAL A 94 -27.38 9.58 1.79
N VAL A 95 -26.60 8.85 1.00
CA VAL A 95 -25.96 7.59 1.41
C VAL A 95 -24.47 7.73 1.65
N ALA A 96 -23.81 8.75 1.09
CA ALA A 96 -22.41 9.01 1.36
C ALA A 96 -22.08 10.51 1.31
N ILE A 97 -21.16 10.91 2.19
CA ILE A 97 -20.46 12.20 2.19
C ILE A 97 -18.97 11.92 2.09
N HIS A 98 -18.33 12.39 1.01
CA HIS A 98 -16.91 12.14 0.74
C HIS A 98 -16.18 13.45 0.40
N LEU A 99 -15.50 14.03 1.39
CA LEU A 99 -14.83 15.33 1.30
C LEU A 99 -13.39 15.28 1.83
N PRO A 100 -12.55 14.32 1.42
CA PRO A 100 -11.15 14.27 1.86
C PRO A 100 -10.33 15.37 1.19
N PHE A 101 -9.23 15.80 1.86
CA PHE A 101 -8.23 16.74 1.30
C PHE A 101 -8.82 18.08 0.81
N LYS A 102 -9.87 18.58 1.49
CA LYS A 102 -10.53 19.84 1.10
C LYS A 102 -10.06 21.03 1.91
N SER A 103 -9.16 20.84 2.89
CA SER A 103 -8.73 21.86 3.85
C SER A 103 -9.90 22.48 4.62
N LEU A 104 -10.95 21.69 4.85
CA LEU A 104 -12.11 22.11 5.61
C LEU A 104 -11.74 22.24 7.09
N GLY A 105 -12.14 23.34 7.68
CA GLY A 105 -12.08 23.58 9.12
C GLY A 105 -13.46 23.55 9.75
N GLY A 106 -13.58 24.16 10.94
CA GLY A 106 -14.84 24.21 11.68
C GLY A 106 -15.08 22.93 12.46
N ARG A 107 -16.33 22.46 12.55
CA ARG A 107 -16.72 21.28 13.32
C ARG A 107 -17.76 20.43 12.59
N ILE A 108 -17.90 19.18 13.03
CA ILE A 108 -18.95 18.28 12.51
C ILE A 108 -20.29 18.63 13.17
N SER A 109 -21.28 18.99 12.37
CA SER A 109 -22.61 19.35 12.87
C SER A 109 -23.31 18.16 13.54
N SER A 110 -23.98 18.40 14.67
CA SER A 110 -24.84 17.40 15.30
C SER A 110 -26.04 16.98 14.41
N LYS A 111 -26.40 17.81 13.42
CA LYS A 111 -27.45 17.48 12.45
C LYS A 111 -27.05 16.33 11.50
N ILE A 112 -25.81 15.89 11.50
CA ILE A 112 -25.37 14.68 10.77
C ILE A 112 -26.24 13.46 11.12
N GLY A 113 -26.71 13.33 12.36
CA GLY A 113 -27.59 12.25 12.81
C GLY A 113 -28.99 12.21 12.13
N MET A 114 -29.35 13.22 11.35
CA MET A 114 -30.59 13.25 10.56
C MET A 114 -30.47 12.46 9.26
N LEU A 115 -29.24 12.14 8.80
CA LEU A 115 -29.00 11.42 7.54
C LEU A 115 -29.13 9.91 7.73
N LYS A 116 -30.33 9.40 8.01
CA LYS A 116 -30.58 8.01 8.44
C LYS A 116 -30.11 6.93 7.47
N GLU A 117 -30.03 7.25 6.17
CA GLU A 117 -29.54 6.33 5.14
C GLU A 117 -28.03 6.47 4.86
N LEU A 118 -27.32 7.29 5.65
CA LEU A 118 -25.89 7.47 5.49
C LEU A 118 -25.15 6.16 5.77
N ARG A 119 -24.42 5.68 4.78
CA ARG A 119 -23.61 4.45 4.83
C ARG A 119 -22.13 4.75 4.97
N ARG A 120 -21.68 5.90 4.47
CA ARG A 120 -20.27 6.30 4.51
C ARG A 120 -20.11 7.78 4.80
N LEU A 121 -19.28 8.10 5.79
CA LEU A 121 -18.84 9.46 6.10
C LEU A 121 -17.32 9.53 6.05
N SER A 122 -16.79 10.29 5.11
CA SER A 122 -15.35 10.44 4.90
C SER A 122 -15.00 11.92 4.84
N LEU A 123 -14.41 12.43 5.92
CA LEU A 123 -13.95 13.81 6.10
C LEU A 123 -12.45 13.87 6.44
N HIS A 124 -11.72 12.79 6.19
CA HIS A 124 -10.29 12.69 6.54
C HIS A 124 -9.42 13.70 5.79
N ASP A 125 -8.21 13.93 6.30
CA ASP A 125 -7.22 14.84 5.73
C ASP A 125 -7.75 16.27 5.55
N ASN A 126 -8.31 16.81 6.66
CA ASN A 126 -8.84 18.16 6.74
C ASN A 126 -8.31 18.87 8.02
N LEU A 127 -8.91 19.98 8.39
CA LEU A 127 -8.57 20.76 9.57
C LEU A 127 -9.77 20.85 10.53
N ILE A 128 -10.67 19.87 10.48
CA ILE A 128 -11.91 19.85 11.27
C ILE A 128 -11.58 19.61 12.73
N GLY A 129 -12.06 20.50 13.57
CA GLY A 129 -11.88 20.46 15.03
C GLY A 129 -13.18 20.19 15.79
N GLY A 130 -13.15 20.51 17.09
CA GLY A 130 -14.26 20.26 17.99
C GLY A 130 -14.43 18.79 18.35
N THR A 131 -15.55 18.46 18.98
CA THR A 131 -15.82 17.09 19.44
C THR A 131 -16.55 16.26 18.37
N ILE A 132 -16.41 14.95 18.46
CA ILE A 132 -17.23 14.03 17.66
C ILE A 132 -18.67 14.07 18.18
N PRO A 133 -19.68 14.45 17.37
CA PRO A 133 -21.04 14.55 17.88
C PRO A 133 -21.63 13.17 18.19
N SER A 134 -22.23 13.02 19.36
CA SER A 134 -22.90 11.78 19.80
C SER A 134 -24.04 11.34 18.87
N SER A 135 -24.62 12.30 18.11
CA SER A 135 -25.66 12.05 17.12
C SER A 135 -25.20 11.17 15.94
N LEU A 136 -23.90 11.02 15.70
CA LEU A 136 -23.38 10.01 14.77
C LEU A 136 -23.87 8.60 15.14
N GLY A 137 -23.94 8.24 16.42
CA GLY A 137 -24.47 6.96 16.90
C GLY A 137 -25.95 6.70 16.54
N LEU A 138 -26.67 7.69 16.02
CA LEU A 138 -28.05 7.57 15.55
C LEU A 138 -28.19 7.14 14.09
N LEU A 139 -27.07 6.78 13.43
CA LEU A 139 -27.01 6.40 12.01
C LEU A 139 -27.02 4.86 11.86
N PRO A 140 -28.20 4.23 11.67
CA PRO A 140 -28.31 2.76 11.72
C PRO A 140 -27.61 2.05 10.56
N ASN A 141 -27.48 2.75 9.42
CA ASN A 141 -26.95 2.19 8.18
C ASN A 141 -25.46 2.51 7.94
N LEU A 142 -24.79 3.19 8.91
CA LEU A 142 -23.40 3.59 8.74
C LEU A 142 -22.47 2.36 8.74
N ARG A 143 -21.70 2.21 7.65
CA ARG A 143 -20.73 1.11 7.45
C ARG A 143 -19.28 1.59 7.56
N GLY A 144 -18.99 2.82 7.15
CA GLY A 144 -17.64 3.39 7.22
C GLY A 144 -17.64 4.81 7.77
N LEU A 145 -16.79 5.06 8.77
CA LEU A 145 -16.58 6.38 9.37
C LEU A 145 -15.08 6.68 9.35
N TYR A 146 -14.69 7.65 8.50
CA TYR A 146 -13.30 8.05 8.27
C TYR A 146 -13.10 9.52 8.60
N LEU A 147 -12.55 9.79 9.79
CA LEU A 147 -12.32 11.13 10.32
C LEU A 147 -10.83 11.38 10.65
N PHE A 148 -9.95 10.47 10.23
CA PHE A 148 -8.52 10.55 10.51
C PHE A 148 -7.85 11.80 9.91
N ASN A 149 -6.66 12.16 10.41
CA ASN A 149 -5.89 13.33 9.99
C ASN A 149 -6.73 14.62 10.07
N ASN A 150 -7.23 14.93 11.27
CA ASN A 150 -7.99 16.13 11.59
C ASN A 150 -7.53 16.73 12.93
N ARG A 151 -8.31 17.63 13.52
CA ARG A 151 -8.06 18.27 14.82
C ARG A 151 -9.20 17.99 15.80
N LEU A 152 -9.89 16.85 15.65
CA LEU A 152 -10.98 16.45 16.53
C LEU A 152 -10.45 16.23 17.95
N SER A 153 -11.17 16.72 18.93
CA SER A 153 -10.76 16.70 20.34
C SER A 153 -11.88 16.17 21.26
N GLY A 154 -11.58 16.06 22.54
CA GLY A 154 -12.51 15.50 23.53
C GLY A 154 -12.59 13.98 23.45
N SER A 155 -13.57 13.38 24.12
CA SER A 155 -13.73 11.94 24.21
C SER A 155 -14.46 11.36 23.02
N ILE A 156 -14.19 10.08 22.74
CA ILE A 156 -14.96 9.30 21.76
C ILE A 156 -16.33 9.01 22.38
N PRO A 157 -17.44 9.44 21.76
CA PRO A 157 -18.77 9.20 22.31
C PRO A 157 -19.10 7.70 22.41
N PRO A 158 -19.54 7.18 23.57
CA PRO A 158 -19.96 5.78 23.70
C PRO A 158 -21.07 5.37 22.73
N SER A 159 -21.90 6.33 22.28
CA SER A 159 -22.96 6.09 21.30
C SER A 159 -22.44 5.57 19.94
N LEU A 160 -21.15 5.73 19.62
CA LEU A 160 -20.55 5.10 18.44
C LEU A 160 -20.50 3.58 18.53
N GLY A 161 -20.69 2.99 19.71
CA GLY A 161 -20.88 1.54 19.87
C GLY A 161 -22.26 1.01 19.46
N ASN A 162 -23.23 1.90 19.21
CA ASN A 162 -24.58 1.52 18.83
C ASN A 162 -24.73 1.15 17.34
N PHE A 163 -23.68 1.26 16.56
CA PHE A 163 -23.72 0.92 15.14
C PHE A 163 -23.89 -0.59 14.93
N SER A 164 -24.99 -0.98 14.29
CA SER A 164 -25.24 -2.38 13.92
C SER A 164 -24.52 -2.82 12.62
N GLN A 165 -24.21 -1.87 11.73
CA GLN A 165 -23.68 -2.11 10.39
C GLN A 165 -22.25 -1.61 10.20
N LEU A 166 -21.62 -1.02 11.23
CA LEU A 166 -20.29 -0.43 11.09
C LEU A 166 -19.24 -1.51 10.83
N GLN A 167 -18.53 -1.36 9.74
CA GLN A 167 -17.47 -2.24 9.28
C GLN A 167 -16.09 -1.65 9.56
N SER A 168 -15.92 -0.36 9.33
CA SER A 168 -14.64 0.34 9.49
C SER A 168 -14.82 1.65 10.23
N LEU A 169 -14.01 1.85 11.26
CA LEU A 169 -13.90 3.10 12.02
C LEU A 169 -12.44 3.54 12.05
N ASP A 170 -12.15 4.70 11.48
CA ASP A 170 -10.83 5.30 11.52
C ASP A 170 -10.90 6.73 12.06
N LEU A 171 -10.38 6.91 13.27
CA LEU A 171 -10.28 8.19 13.99
C LEU A 171 -8.81 8.57 14.23
N SER A 172 -7.87 7.92 13.57
CA SER A 172 -6.44 8.10 13.82
C SER A 172 -5.97 9.52 13.51
N ASN A 173 -4.84 9.89 14.14
CA ASN A 173 -4.20 11.19 13.97
C ASN A 173 -5.17 12.36 14.19
N ASN A 174 -5.62 12.48 15.44
CA ASN A 174 -6.49 13.53 15.94
C ASN A 174 -6.01 13.96 17.35
N LEU A 175 -6.80 14.75 18.06
CA LEU A 175 -6.53 15.22 19.42
C LEU A 175 -7.52 14.60 20.43
N LEU A 176 -8.00 13.38 20.15
CA LEU A 176 -8.98 12.69 20.99
C LEU A 176 -8.36 12.25 22.30
N SER A 177 -9.09 12.35 23.39
CA SER A 177 -8.63 12.05 24.76
C SER A 177 -9.68 11.24 25.54
N GLY A 178 -9.34 10.89 26.78
CA GLY A 178 -10.21 10.07 27.63
C GLY A 178 -10.14 8.59 27.30
N PHE A 179 -11.07 7.81 27.82
CA PHE A 179 -11.04 6.35 27.68
C PHE A 179 -11.58 5.87 26.33
N VAL A 180 -11.06 4.73 25.88
CA VAL A 180 -11.61 4.02 24.73
C VAL A 180 -12.94 3.38 25.14
N PRO A 181 -14.09 3.72 24.52
CA PRO A 181 -15.38 3.16 24.92
C PRO A 181 -15.51 1.66 24.62
N SER A 182 -15.82 0.86 25.64
CA SER A 182 -16.02 -0.59 25.49
C SER A 182 -17.03 -0.98 24.40
N PRO A 183 -18.15 -0.21 24.18
CA PRO A 183 -19.14 -0.58 23.17
C PRO A 183 -18.64 -0.53 21.72
N LEU A 184 -17.50 0.10 21.43
CA LEU A 184 -16.97 0.17 20.05
C LEU A 184 -16.72 -1.20 19.41
N ALA A 185 -16.33 -2.20 20.20
CA ALA A 185 -16.14 -3.57 19.72
C ALA A 185 -17.43 -4.41 19.70
N SER A 186 -18.55 -3.85 20.17
CA SER A 186 -19.84 -4.55 20.23
C SER A 186 -20.55 -4.60 18.88
N SER A 187 -20.15 -3.78 17.91
CA SER A 187 -20.67 -3.85 16.54
C SER A 187 -20.34 -5.22 15.93
N PRO A 188 -21.34 -6.00 15.50
CA PRO A 188 -21.10 -7.35 15.02
C PRO A 188 -20.36 -7.43 13.69
N MET A 189 -20.30 -6.31 12.97
CA MET A 189 -19.72 -6.24 11.63
C MET A 189 -18.34 -5.54 11.60
N ILE A 190 -17.89 -4.99 12.75
CA ILE A 190 -16.64 -4.22 12.76
C ILE A 190 -15.44 -5.12 12.53
N TYR A 191 -14.74 -4.91 11.43
CA TYR A 191 -13.52 -5.63 11.12
C TYR A 191 -12.27 -4.75 11.20
N ARG A 192 -12.40 -3.43 11.13
CA ARG A 192 -11.28 -2.48 11.23
C ARG A 192 -11.58 -1.38 12.23
N LEU A 193 -10.71 -1.25 13.22
CA LEU A 193 -10.74 -0.18 14.22
C LEU A 193 -9.35 0.44 14.30
N ASN A 194 -9.25 1.71 13.94
CA ASN A 194 -8.03 2.50 14.02
C ASN A 194 -8.26 3.75 14.88
N LEU A 195 -7.60 3.80 16.03
CA LEU A 195 -7.62 4.92 16.98
C LEU A 195 -6.21 5.46 17.24
N SER A 196 -5.22 5.06 16.44
CA SER A 196 -3.81 5.40 16.62
C SER A 196 -3.55 6.92 16.56
N PHE A 197 -2.42 7.36 17.09
CA PHE A 197 -2.01 8.77 17.08
C PHE A 197 -3.08 9.71 17.65
N ASN A 198 -3.41 9.51 18.92
CA ASN A 198 -4.33 10.32 19.70
C ASN A 198 -3.78 10.48 21.14
N PHE A 199 -4.57 11.01 22.06
CA PHE A 199 -4.25 11.15 23.49
C PHE A 199 -5.16 10.28 24.35
N LEU A 200 -5.61 9.13 23.83
CA LEU A 200 -6.49 8.21 24.55
C LEU A 200 -5.74 7.60 25.73
N SER A 201 -6.43 7.39 26.83
CA SER A 201 -5.86 6.93 28.09
C SER A 201 -6.64 5.77 28.70
N GLY A 202 -6.11 5.23 29.82
CA GLY A 202 -6.73 4.11 30.53
C GLY A 202 -6.57 2.76 29.84
N PRO A 203 -7.27 1.72 30.31
CA PRO A 203 -7.07 0.36 29.87
C PRO A 203 -7.67 0.08 28.50
N ILE A 204 -7.10 -0.91 27.80
CA ILE A 204 -7.70 -1.49 26.59
C ILE A 204 -8.97 -2.23 27.00
N PRO A 205 -10.14 -1.90 26.42
CA PRO A 205 -11.38 -2.58 26.77
C PRO A 205 -11.33 -4.09 26.45
N ARG A 206 -11.72 -4.93 27.41
CA ARG A 206 -11.78 -6.39 27.23
C ARG A 206 -12.69 -6.81 26.08
N SER A 207 -13.69 -6.00 25.72
CA SER A 207 -14.58 -6.27 24.58
C SER A 207 -13.82 -6.45 23.26
N PHE A 208 -12.65 -5.83 23.09
CA PHE A 208 -11.85 -5.97 21.86
C PHE A 208 -11.25 -7.36 21.71
N SER A 209 -10.77 -7.98 22.80
CA SER A 209 -10.25 -9.34 22.77
C SER A 209 -11.34 -10.41 22.56
N LEU A 210 -12.60 -10.07 22.82
CA LEU A 210 -13.76 -10.94 22.64
C LEU A 210 -14.48 -10.74 21.29
N SER A 211 -14.04 -9.77 20.47
CA SER A 211 -14.70 -9.46 19.20
C SER A 211 -14.39 -10.53 18.13
N PRO A 212 -15.39 -11.23 17.59
CA PRO A 212 -15.17 -12.26 16.60
C PRO A 212 -14.94 -11.72 15.19
N SER A 213 -15.36 -10.49 14.93
CA SER A 213 -15.34 -9.86 13.60
C SER A 213 -14.09 -9.01 13.36
N LEU A 214 -13.43 -8.56 14.43
CA LEU A 214 -12.30 -7.64 14.34
C LEU A 214 -11.10 -8.32 13.68
N ALA A 215 -10.62 -7.72 12.58
CA ALA A 215 -9.45 -8.18 11.84
C ALA A 215 -8.23 -7.24 12.01
N PHE A 216 -8.48 -5.95 12.20
CA PHE A 216 -7.43 -4.95 12.36
C PHE A 216 -7.75 -4.06 13.56
N LEU A 217 -6.86 -4.06 14.56
CA LEU A 217 -6.91 -3.20 15.73
C LEU A 217 -5.62 -2.40 15.83
N ALA A 218 -5.71 -1.09 15.66
CA ALA A 218 -4.61 -0.15 15.74
C ALA A 218 -4.88 0.87 16.87
N LEU A 219 -4.05 0.83 17.92
CA LEU A 219 -4.13 1.69 19.09
C LEU A 219 -2.78 2.36 19.41
N GLU A 220 -1.81 2.23 18.51
CA GLU A 220 -0.47 2.75 18.69
C GLU A 220 -0.44 4.29 18.85
N HIS A 221 0.61 4.79 19.50
CA HIS A 221 0.81 6.24 19.77
C HIS A 221 -0.39 6.88 20.50
N ASN A 222 -0.64 6.38 21.71
CA ASN A 222 -1.62 6.92 22.65
C ASN A 222 -1.02 6.96 24.08
N ASN A 223 -1.82 7.24 25.09
CA ASN A 223 -1.47 7.16 26.50
C ASN A 223 -2.22 6.04 27.22
N LEU A 224 -2.43 4.91 26.53
CA LEU A 224 -3.12 3.74 27.08
C LEU A 224 -2.25 3.07 28.15
N SER A 225 -2.87 2.59 29.22
CA SER A 225 -2.19 1.98 30.37
C SER A 225 -2.92 0.71 30.83
N GLY A 226 -2.35 0.03 31.82
CA GLY A 226 -2.94 -1.22 32.32
C GLY A 226 -2.45 -2.45 31.56
N LEU A 227 -3.11 -3.57 31.82
CA LEU A 227 -2.75 -4.87 31.24
C LEU A 227 -3.31 -5.05 29.84
N ILE A 228 -2.60 -5.79 29.02
CA ILE A 228 -3.17 -6.33 27.77
C ILE A 228 -4.25 -7.35 28.16
N PRO A 229 -5.49 -7.24 27.64
CA PRO A 229 -6.57 -8.17 27.99
C PRO A 229 -6.18 -9.64 27.76
N ASP A 230 -6.47 -10.50 28.74
CA ASP A 230 -6.18 -11.94 28.69
C ASP A 230 -7.44 -12.75 28.30
N SER A 231 -8.08 -12.41 27.20
CA SER A 231 -9.27 -13.13 26.73
C SER A 231 -9.32 -13.29 25.21
N TRP A 232 -8.15 -13.20 24.58
CA TRP A 232 -8.03 -13.42 23.15
C TRP A 232 -8.39 -14.87 22.82
N GLY A 233 -9.28 -15.04 21.87
CA GLY A 233 -9.69 -16.39 21.50
C GLY A 233 -10.69 -17.06 22.45
N ALA A 234 -11.25 -16.35 23.43
CA ALA A 234 -12.15 -16.92 24.44
C ALA A 234 -13.65 -16.77 24.12
N SER A 235 -14.04 -16.20 22.98
CA SER A 235 -15.45 -15.97 22.67
C SER A 235 -16.19 -17.27 22.33
N SER A 236 -17.20 -17.60 23.10
CA SER A 236 -18.12 -18.74 22.86
C SER A 236 -18.98 -18.59 21.59
N LYS A 237 -19.00 -17.41 20.98
CA LYS A 237 -19.78 -17.11 19.76
C LYS A 237 -19.10 -17.60 18.46
N VAL A 238 -17.88 -18.12 18.54
CA VAL A 238 -17.14 -18.61 17.38
C VAL A 238 -17.17 -20.11 17.35
N SER A 239 -18.14 -20.69 16.61
CA SER A 239 -18.38 -22.14 16.54
C SER A 239 -17.22 -22.97 15.97
N ASN A 240 -16.23 -22.35 15.29
CA ASN A 240 -15.09 -23.02 14.66
C ASN A 240 -13.72 -22.47 15.08
N GLY A 241 -13.61 -21.72 16.19
CA GLY A 241 -12.31 -21.25 16.72
C GLY A 241 -11.54 -20.28 15.83
N SER A 242 -12.11 -19.80 14.74
CA SER A 242 -11.41 -18.95 13.78
C SER A 242 -11.65 -17.46 14.06
N TYR A 243 -10.84 -16.89 14.93
CA TYR A 243 -10.76 -15.43 15.08
C TYR A 243 -10.20 -14.79 13.84
N ARG A 244 -10.74 -13.62 13.47
CA ARG A 244 -10.36 -12.92 12.24
C ARG A 244 -9.19 -11.96 12.43
N LEU A 245 -8.69 -11.77 13.66
CA LEU A 245 -7.66 -10.77 13.95
C LEU A 245 -6.37 -11.12 13.20
N ARG A 246 -5.95 -10.20 12.34
CA ARG A 246 -4.72 -10.27 11.53
C ARG A 246 -3.67 -9.29 11.98
N SER A 247 -4.07 -8.14 12.51
CA SER A 247 -3.15 -7.11 12.95
C SER A 247 -3.58 -6.55 14.30
N LEU A 248 -2.63 -6.56 15.23
CA LEU A 248 -2.75 -5.97 16.55
C LEU A 248 -1.52 -5.10 16.80
N THR A 249 -1.71 -3.77 16.80
CA THR A 249 -0.64 -2.79 17.02
C THR A 249 -0.98 -1.91 18.22
N LEU A 250 -0.09 -1.95 19.23
CA LEU A 250 -0.24 -1.26 20.52
C LEU A 250 1.00 -0.40 20.85
N ASP A 251 1.87 -0.18 19.87
CA ASP A 251 3.15 0.50 20.05
C ASP A 251 3.03 1.88 20.68
N TYR A 252 4.08 2.32 21.38
CA TYR A 252 4.13 3.67 21.95
C TYR A 252 2.91 4.00 22.83
N ASN A 253 2.75 3.22 23.91
CA ASN A 253 1.76 3.40 24.97
C ASN A 253 2.44 3.24 26.34
N SER A 254 1.66 3.15 27.40
CA SER A 254 2.12 2.88 28.77
C SER A 254 1.57 1.57 29.32
N LEU A 255 1.47 0.55 28.45
CA LEU A 255 0.96 -0.77 28.82
C LEU A 255 2.03 -1.52 29.62
N PHE A 256 1.61 -2.30 30.61
CA PHE A 256 2.51 -3.05 31.49
C PHE A 256 1.98 -4.47 31.76
N GLY A 257 2.76 -5.27 32.51
CA GLY A 257 2.43 -6.66 32.81
C GLY A 257 2.85 -7.60 31.68
N ASN A 258 2.37 -8.82 31.73
CA ASN A 258 2.84 -9.90 30.88
C ASN A 258 2.14 -9.88 29.50
N ILE A 259 2.80 -10.48 28.50
CA ILE A 259 2.16 -10.85 27.23
C ILE A 259 1.19 -12.01 27.51
N PRO A 260 -0.12 -11.87 27.19
CA PRO A 260 -1.07 -12.93 27.46
C PRO A 260 -0.85 -14.19 26.59
N GLU A 261 -0.82 -15.37 27.20
CA GLU A 261 -0.76 -16.68 26.51
C GLU A 261 -1.90 -16.87 25.52
N SER A 262 -3.06 -16.30 25.85
CA SER A 262 -4.27 -16.37 25.01
C SER A 262 -4.09 -15.79 23.60
N LEU A 263 -3.09 -14.94 23.37
CA LEU A 263 -2.74 -14.43 22.04
C LEU A 263 -2.35 -15.57 21.07
N GLY A 264 -1.74 -16.66 21.57
CA GLY A 264 -1.40 -17.84 20.76
C GLY A 264 -2.61 -18.54 20.11
N LYS A 265 -3.84 -18.25 20.56
CA LYS A 265 -5.08 -18.76 19.96
C LYS A 265 -5.51 -18.02 18.69
N LEU A 266 -4.86 -16.89 18.36
CA LEU A 266 -5.20 -16.05 17.21
C LEU A 266 -4.51 -16.53 15.93
N GLY A 267 -4.82 -17.73 15.46
CA GLY A 267 -4.12 -18.40 14.34
C GLY A 267 -4.03 -17.61 13.03
N ASN A 268 -4.87 -16.59 12.83
CA ASN A 268 -4.84 -15.73 11.64
C ASN A 268 -3.95 -14.48 11.82
N LEU A 269 -3.28 -14.33 12.98
CA LEU A 269 -2.49 -13.12 13.26
C LEU A 269 -1.25 -13.05 12.38
N GLU A 270 -1.11 -11.95 11.67
CA GLU A 270 0.01 -11.66 10.76
C GLU A 270 0.94 -10.58 11.32
N VAL A 271 0.38 -9.62 12.09
CA VAL A 271 1.14 -8.51 12.68
C VAL A 271 0.83 -8.44 14.17
N LEU A 272 1.87 -8.56 14.99
CA LEU A 272 1.86 -8.36 16.43
C LEU A 272 2.95 -7.36 16.79
N SER A 273 2.56 -6.15 17.21
CA SER A 273 3.49 -5.06 17.52
C SER A 273 3.08 -4.36 18.80
N PHE A 274 3.95 -4.46 19.82
CA PHE A 274 3.78 -3.87 21.14
C PHE A 274 4.99 -3.04 21.56
N SER A 275 5.74 -2.55 20.60
CA SER A 275 7.00 -1.84 20.89
C SER A 275 6.79 -0.59 21.74
N HIS A 276 7.84 -0.18 22.47
CA HIS A 276 7.83 1.03 23.29
C HIS A 276 6.64 1.11 24.26
N ASN A 277 6.61 0.12 25.16
CA ASN A 277 5.70 0.02 26.31
C ASN A 277 6.52 -0.34 27.57
N MET A 278 5.86 -0.73 28.65
CA MET A 278 6.45 -1.22 29.90
C MET A 278 6.10 -2.69 30.15
N ILE A 279 5.98 -3.48 29.07
CA ILE A 279 5.59 -4.89 29.12
C ILE A 279 6.77 -5.69 29.68
N ASN A 280 6.50 -6.52 30.70
CA ASN A 280 7.51 -7.31 31.41
C ASN A 280 7.21 -8.82 31.32
N GLY A 281 7.91 -9.62 32.13
CA GLY A 281 7.79 -11.07 32.10
C GLY A 281 8.47 -11.71 30.89
N THR A 282 7.99 -12.87 30.48
CA THR A 282 8.58 -13.64 29.38
C THR A 282 7.73 -13.61 28.12
N ILE A 283 8.32 -13.93 27.00
CA ILE A 283 7.55 -14.18 25.75
C ILE A 283 6.95 -15.60 25.89
N PRO A 284 5.61 -15.74 25.87
CA PRO A 284 4.97 -17.04 26.05
C PRO A 284 5.27 -18.02 24.91
N ASP A 285 5.44 -19.32 25.23
CA ASP A 285 5.65 -20.37 24.22
C ASP A 285 4.46 -20.46 23.24
N GLU A 286 3.26 -20.12 23.65
CA GLU A 286 2.00 -20.12 22.87
C GLU A 286 2.07 -19.22 21.64
N ILE A 287 2.89 -18.17 21.67
CA ILE A 287 3.12 -17.28 20.50
C ILE A 287 3.68 -18.06 19.31
N THR A 288 4.43 -19.14 19.56
CA THR A 288 4.98 -19.98 18.49
C THR A 288 3.93 -20.76 17.70
N SER A 289 2.67 -20.78 18.17
CA SER A 289 1.53 -21.36 17.46
C SER A 289 1.00 -20.46 16.32
N LEU A 290 1.42 -19.20 16.26
CA LEU A 290 0.99 -18.22 15.28
C LEU A 290 1.72 -18.41 13.94
N SER A 291 1.48 -19.51 13.25
CA SER A 291 2.20 -19.86 12.00
C SER A 291 2.05 -18.83 10.88
N GLY A 292 1.00 -17.99 10.92
CA GLY A 292 0.76 -16.89 9.99
C GLY A 292 1.55 -15.61 10.28
N LEU A 293 2.23 -15.54 11.44
CA LEU A 293 2.87 -14.31 11.91
C LEU A 293 4.01 -13.89 10.97
N ARG A 294 3.97 -12.63 10.52
CA ARG A 294 4.93 -12.02 9.60
C ARG A 294 5.75 -10.92 10.27
N VAL A 295 5.12 -10.14 11.14
CA VAL A 295 5.76 -9.07 11.90
C VAL A 295 5.58 -9.33 13.37
N PHE A 296 6.69 -9.43 14.11
CA PHE A 296 6.72 -9.55 15.55
C PHE A 296 7.68 -8.51 16.10
N ASP A 297 7.13 -7.43 16.66
CA ASP A 297 7.89 -6.33 17.24
C ASP A 297 7.49 -6.11 18.71
N LEU A 298 8.45 -6.38 19.59
CA LEU A 298 8.34 -6.17 21.04
C LEU A 298 9.44 -5.23 21.55
N SER A 299 10.07 -4.48 20.66
CA SER A 299 11.23 -3.64 21.03
C SER A 299 10.88 -2.56 22.05
N GLY A 300 11.88 -2.19 22.88
CA GLY A 300 11.70 -1.11 23.86
C GLY A 300 10.69 -1.44 24.95
N ASN A 301 10.81 -2.62 25.56
CA ASN A 301 10.02 -3.11 26.69
C ASN A 301 10.94 -3.61 27.83
N GLU A 302 10.35 -4.25 28.83
CA GLU A 302 11.06 -4.81 29.99
C GLU A 302 11.03 -6.36 30.00
N LEU A 303 10.90 -6.97 28.81
CA LEU A 303 10.80 -8.43 28.67
C LEU A 303 12.10 -9.12 29.08
N SER A 304 11.97 -10.22 29.80
CA SER A 304 13.08 -11.02 30.36
C SER A 304 12.97 -12.49 29.94
N GLY A 305 13.87 -13.33 30.47
CA GLY A 305 13.89 -14.75 30.15
C GLY A 305 14.54 -15.07 28.82
N SER A 306 14.34 -16.28 28.32
CA SER A 306 14.94 -16.79 27.09
C SER A 306 13.95 -16.81 25.92
N PHE A 307 14.45 -17.10 24.73
CA PHE A 307 13.60 -17.36 23.57
C PHE A 307 12.60 -18.49 23.84
N PRO A 308 11.34 -18.34 23.37
CA PRO A 308 10.34 -19.39 23.47
C PRO A 308 10.75 -20.68 22.75
N LYS A 309 10.34 -21.83 23.28
CA LYS A 309 10.53 -23.12 22.63
C LYS A 309 9.70 -23.21 21.34
N GLY A 310 10.28 -23.74 20.25
CA GLY A 310 9.59 -23.90 18.97
C GLY A 310 9.46 -22.62 18.16
N PHE A 311 10.32 -21.63 18.41
CA PHE A 311 10.31 -20.36 17.68
C PHE A 311 10.47 -20.54 16.16
N ASP A 312 11.12 -21.62 15.73
CA ASP A 312 11.28 -22.03 14.33
C ASP A 312 9.95 -22.44 13.63
N ARG A 313 8.85 -22.58 14.37
CA ARG A 313 7.52 -22.82 13.79
C ARG A 313 6.96 -21.59 13.05
N LEU A 314 7.48 -20.41 13.35
CA LEU A 314 7.06 -19.14 12.75
C LEU A 314 7.65 -18.95 11.32
N LYS A 315 7.39 -19.88 10.42
CA LYS A 315 8.01 -19.93 9.07
C LYS A 315 7.75 -18.70 8.20
N ASN A 316 6.65 -18.00 8.43
CA ASN A 316 6.26 -16.81 7.67
C ASN A 316 6.85 -15.51 8.26
N LEU A 317 7.57 -15.60 9.37
CA LEU A 317 8.11 -14.44 10.07
C LEU A 317 9.14 -13.73 9.19
N SER A 318 8.84 -12.48 8.82
CA SER A 318 9.73 -11.63 8.02
C SER A 318 10.46 -10.59 8.87
N THR A 319 9.85 -10.15 9.97
CA THR A 319 10.40 -9.15 10.87
C THR A 319 10.33 -9.67 12.29
N LEU A 320 11.49 -9.76 12.94
CA LEU A 320 11.65 -10.02 14.36
C LEU A 320 12.46 -8.89 14.98
N ASN A 321 11.80 -8.08 15.79
CA ASN A 321 12.42 -6.99 16.53
C ASN A 321 12.18 -7.15 18.03
N LEU A 322 13.23 -7.52 18.74
CA LEU A 322 13.23 -7.68 20.20
C LEU A 322 14.24 -6.72 20.87
N LYS A 323 14.70 -5.71 20.13
CA LYS A 323 15.66 -4.72 20.57
C LYS A 323 15.24 -4.05 21.89
N ALA A 324 16.24 -3.69 22.73
CA ALA A 324 16.04 -2.94 23.97
C ALA A 324 15.02 -3.62 24.89
N ASN A 325 15.39 -4.79 25.39
CA ASN A 325 14.70 -5.59 26.40
C ASN A 325 15.75 -6.18 27.39
N HIS A 326 15.33 -7.06 28.27
CA HIS A 326 16.18 -7.76 29.22
C HIS A 326 16.32 -9.26 28.92
N LEU A 327 16.13 -9.65 27.65
CA LEU A 327 16.19 -11.06 27.23
C LEU A 327 17.59 -11.63 27.49
N SER A 328 17.65 -12.87 27.95
CA SER A 328 18.88 -13.57 28.38
C SER A 328 19.00 -14.96 27.74
N GLY A 329 20.11 -15.64 28.01
CA GLY A 329 20.38 -16.94 27.43
C GLY A 329 20.87 -16.88 25.98
N PRO A 330 21.06 -18.05 25.33
CA PRO A 330 21.61 -18.12 23.99
C PRO A 330 20.55 -17.79 22.91
N ILE A 331 21.02 -17.29 21.77
CA ILE A 331 20.20 -17.25 20.55
C ILE A 331 20.03 -18.70 20.06
N PRO A 332 18.80 -19.22 19.96
CA PRO A 332 18.61 -20.60 19.53
C PRO A 332 19.06 -20.82 18.09
N PRO A 333 19.82 -21.91 17.79
CA PRO A 333 20.21 -22.25 16.43
C PRO A 333 19.02 -22.38 15.47
N THR A 334 17.83 -22.71 16.00
CA THR A 334 16.59 -22.85 15.25
C THR A 334 16.08 -21.53 14.65
N VAL A 335 16.56 -20.37 15.10
CA VAL A 335 16.27 -19.06 14.46
C VAL A 335 16.77 -19.03 13.00
N GLY A 336 17.85 -19.76 12.69
CA GLY A 336 18.32 -19.96 11.31
C GLY A 336 17.37 -20.74 10.40
N ASN A 337 16.34 -21.39 10.96
CA ASN A 337 15.31 -22.10 10.21
C ASN A 337 14.16 -21.19 9.73
N LEU A 338 14.18 -19.89 10.10
CA LEU A 338 13.20 -18.89 9.69
C LEU A 338 13.51 -18.40 8.26
N SER A 339 13.12 -19.18 7.26
CA SER A 339 13.48 -18.95 5.86
C SER A 339 12.98 -17.61 5.28
N SER A 340 11.92 -17.04 5.85
CA SER A 340 11.30 -15.79 5.41
C SER A 340 11.87 -14.53 6.07
N ILE A 341 12.75 -14.67 7.09
CA ILE A 341 13.16 -13.53 7.90
C ILE A 341 14.06 -12.58 7.10
N THR A 342 13.69 -11.31 7.10
CA THR A 342 14.41 -10.22 6.43
C THR A 342 15.05 -9.25 7.41
N LEU A 343 14.40 -9.05 8.57
CA LEU A 343 14.88 -8.19 9.64
C LEU A 343 14.95 -8.98 10.95
N LEU A 344 16.13 -9.02 11.56
CA LEU A 344 16.39 -9.58 12.88
C LEU A 344 17.15 -8.55 13.72
N ASP A 345 16.48 -7.92 14.68
CA ASP A 345 17.08 -7.02 15.64
C ASP A 345 16.92 -7.56 17.07
N LEU A 346 18.04 -7.98 17.65
CA LEU A 346 18.15 -8.49 19.02
C LEU A 346 19.06 -7.59 19.88
N SER A 347 19.41 -6.41 19.37
CA SER A 347 20.35 -5.50 20.04
C SER A 347 19.84 -5.00 21.39
N GLN A 348 20.77 -4.58 22.27
CA GLN A 348 20.44 -4.01 23.57
C GLN A 348 19.62 -4.99 24.43
N ASN A 349 20.18 -6.17 24.67
CA ASN A 349 19.63 -7.22 25.53
C ASN A 349 20.72 -7.81 26.43
N ASN A 350 20.41 -8.89 27.12
CA ASN A 350 21.36 -9.63 27.99
C ASN A 350 21.68 -11.02 27.41
N LEU A 351 21.59 -11.19 26.07
CA LEU A 351 21.82 -12.45 25.37
C LEU A 351 23.27 -12.87 25.48
N SER A 352 23.50 -14.18 25.62
CA SER A 352 24.84 -14.78 25.85
C SER A 352 25.14 -15.93 24.88
N GLY A 353 26.34 -16.48 24.95
CA GLY A 353 26.76 -17.56 24.08
C GLY A 353 27.08 -17.11 22.65
N PRO A 354 27.28 -18.07 21.72
CA PRO A 354 27.71 -17.78 20.36
C PRO A 354 26.55 -17.31 19.47
N ILE A 355 26.89 -16.56 18.42
CA ILE A 355 25.97 -16.31 17.31
C ILE A 355 25.82 -17.62 16.51
N PRO A 356 24.61 -18.17 16.34
CA PRO A 356 24.44 -19.44 15.65
C PRO A 356 24.89 -19.38 14.19
N ALA A 357 25.73 -20.35 13.77
CA ALA A 357 26.18 -20.47 12.39
C ALA A 357 25.02 -20.73 11.39
N SER A 358 23.90 -21.28 11.87
CA SER A 358 22.71 -21.50 11.07
C SER A 358 22.14 -20.20 10.44
N LEU A 359 22.40 -19.05 11.04
CA LEU A 359 21.98 -17.74 10.49
C LEU A 359 22.70 -17.38 9.18
N GLU A 360 23.86 -17.99 8.88
CA GLU A 360 24.54 -17.82 7.58
C GLU A 360 23.71 -18.35 6.41
N ASN A 361 22.89 -19.37 6.67
CA ASN A 361 22.07 -20.04 5.67
C ASN A 361 20.73 -19.36 5.39
N VAL A 362 20.50 -18.15 5.95
CA VAL A 362 19.27 -17.38 5.74
C VAL A 362 19.47 -16.35 4.61
N PRO A 363 19.10 -16.68 3.37
CA PRO A 363 19.37 -15.80 2.21
C PRO A 363 18.56 -14.52 2.26
N SER A 364 17.36 -14.57 2.84
CA SER A 364 16.41 -13.45 2.95
C SER A 364 16.85 -12.37 3.94
N LEU A 365 17.76 -12.67 4.88
CA LEU A 365 18.16 -11.77 5.95
C LEU A 365 18.90 -10.54 5.37
N THR A 366 18.27 -9.34 5.43
CA THR A 366 18.82 -8.09 4.91
C THR A 366 19.24 -7.11 6.00
N TYR A 367 18.68 -7.25 7.20
CA TYR A 367 19.03 -6.47 8.38
C TYR A 367 19.30 -7.44 9.55
N PHE A 368 20.45 -7.31 10.17
CA PHE A 368 20.87 -8.10 11.32
C PHE A 368 21.57 -7.20 12.33
N ASN A 369 21.14 -7.24 13.58
CA ASN A 369 21.73 -6.48 14.65
C ASN A 369 21.65 -7.24 15.98
N VAL A 370 22.80 -7.52 16.57
CA VAL A 370 22.96 -8.15 17.89
C VAL A 370 23.85 -7.33 18.81
N SER A 371 24.08 -6.06 18.47
CA SER A 371 24.95 -5.17 19.25
C SER A 371 24.46 -5.00 20.70
N TYR A 372 25.39 -4.66 21.60
CA TYR A 372 25.08 -4.43 23.01
C TYR A 372 24.37 -5.60 23.68
N ASN A 373 25.05 -6.76 23.71
CA ASN A 373 24.66 -7.98 24.39
C ASN A 373 25.88 -8.56 25.16
N LYS A 374 25.79 -9.81 25.64
CA LYS A 374 26.85 -10.57 26.26
C LYS A 374 27.28 -11.76 25.40
N LEU A 375 27.16 -11.62 24.08
CA LEU A 375 27.50 -12.69 23.13
C LEU A 375 29.02 -12.93 23.12
N SER A 376 29.44 -14.16 22.82
CA SER A 376 30.83 -14.61 22.86
C SER A 376 31.19 -15.46 21.64
N GLY A 377 32.51 -15.69 21.46
CA GLY A 377 33.05 -16.53 20.40
C GLY A 377 33.19 -15.80 19.07
N GLN A 378 33.45 -16.57 18.02
CA GLN A 378 33.67 -16.02 16.69
C GLN A 378 32.37 -15.72 15.98
N VAL A 379 32.28 -14.51 15.40
CA VAL A 379 31.17 -14.16 14.50
C VAL A 379 31.28 -15.05 13.25
N PRO A 380 30.17 -15.72 12.84
CA PRO A 380 30.15 -16.51 11.61
C PRO A 380 30.66 -15.72 10.40
N PRO A 381 31.59 -16.27 9.58
CA PRO A 381 32.33 -15.51 8.58
C PRO A 381 31.44 -14.85 7.49
N HIS A 382 30.34 -15.49 7.11
CA HIS A 382 29.40 -14.91 6.14
C HIS A 382 28.62 -13.73 6.74
N LEU A 383 28.26 -13.77 8.03
CA LEU A 383 27.58 -12.66 8.70
C LEU A 383 28.53 -11.47 8.87
N SER A 384 29.79 -11.69 9.27
CA SER A 384 30.75 -10.60 9.43
C SER A 384 31.11 -9.90 8.11
N LYS A 385 31.01 -10.60 6.98
CA LYS A 385 31.16 -10.01 5.62
C LYS A 385 29.91 -9.31 5.12
N LYS A 386 28.73 -9.80 5.49
CA LYS A 386 27.44 -9.31 5.00
C LYS A 386 26.96 -8.07 5.75
N PHE A 387 27.24 -7.98 7.07
CA PHE A 387 26.75 -6.92 7.93
C PHE A 387 27.88 -6.06 8.47
N ASN A 388 27.57 -4.79 8.73
CA ASN A 388 28.55 -3.84 9.24
C ASN A 388 28.96 -4.23 10.68
N SER A 389 30.17 -3.84 11.09
CA SER A 389 30.67 -4.00 12.44
C SER A 389 29.74 -3.43 13.52
N THR A 390 29.00 -2.37 13.22
CA THR A 390 27.98 -1.80 14.12
C THR A 390 26.91 -2.80 14.55
N SER A 391 26.67 -3.86 13.79
CA SER A 391 25.74 -4.93 14.13
C SER A 391 26.22 -5.85 15.27
N PHE A 392 27.51 -5.79 15.61
CA PHE A 392 28.17 -6.71 16.57
C PHE A 392 28.78 -6.01 17.78
N VAL A 393 28.98 -4.66 17.70
CA VAL A 393 29.62 -3.88 18.77
C VAL A 393 28.92 -4.04 20.12
N GLY A 394 29.66 -3.80 21.22
CA GLY A 394 29.08 -3.90 22.56
C GLY A 394 28.97 -5.34 23.08
N ASN A 395 29.56 -6.33 22.39
CA ASN A 395 29.75 -7.71 22.86
C ASN A 395 31.23 -7.95 23.10
N LEU A 396 31.68 -7.80 24.34
CA LEU A 396 33.12 -7.81 24.71
C LEU A 396 33.84 -9.11 24.37
N GLN A 397 33.13 -10.23 24.31
CA GLN A 397 33.70 -11.56 24.07
C GLN A 397 33.50 -12.03 22.61
N LEU A 398 32.95 -11.22 21.72
CA LEU A 398 32.88 -11.52 20.29
C LEU A 398 34.16 -11.12 19.57
N CYS A 399 34.59 -11.97 18.64
CA CYS A 399 35.74 -11.75 17.77
C CYS A 399 35.38 -12.05 16.29
N GLY A 400 36.29 -11.78 15.35
CA GLY A 400 36.13 -12.16 13.94
C GLY A 400 35.28 -11.20 13.11
N PHE A 401 35.14 -9.94 13.53
CA PHE A 401 34.52 -8.84 12.73
C PHE A 401 35.45 -7.61 12.73
N SER A 402 35.22 -6.69 11.81
CA SER A 402 36.07 -5.50 11.65
C SER A 402 36.08 -4.64 12.93
N GLY A 403 37.28 -4.40 13.47
CA GLY A 403 37.47 -3.65 14.72
C GLY A 403 37.33 -4.48 16.00
N SER A 404 37.14 -5.79 15.92
CA SER A 404 37.20 -6.70 17.10
C SER A 404 38.61 -7.16 17.42
N SER A 405 38.81 -7.68 18.64
CA SER A 405 40.01 -8.41 19.00
C SER A 405 40.19 -9.67 18.14
N PRO A 406 41.42 -10.11 17.85
CA PRO A 406 41.66 -11.39 17.19
C PRO A 406 41.00 -12.54 17.97
N CYS A 407 40.43 -13.51 17.26
CA CYS A 407 39.90 -14.70 17.91
C CYS A 407 41.05 -15.51 18.52
N PRO A 408 40.88 -16.07 19.73
CA PRO A 408 41.86 -16.99 20.30
C PRO A 408 42.11 -18.16 19.34
N SER A 409 43.35 -18.42 19.01
CA SER A 409 43.72 -19.64 18.25
C SER A 409 43.31 -20.85 19.06
N PRO A 410 42.72 -21.89 18.45
CA PRO A 410 42.50 -23.13 19.17
C PRO A 410 43.85 -23.64 19.74
N PRO A 411 43.89 -24.16 20.98
CA PRO A 411 45.12 -24.69 21.54
C PRO A 411 45.69 -25.73 20.57
N PRO A 412 47.02 -25.76 20.36
CA PRO A 412 47.64 -26.77 19.51
C PRO A 412 47.23 -28.15 19.99
N VAL A 413 46.52 -28.88 19.13
CA VAL A 413 46.17 -30.28 19.39
C VAL A 413 47.47 -31.01 19.59
N ALA A 414 47.69 -31.56 20.78
CA ALA A 414 48.84 -32.42 21.07
C ALA A 414 48.86 -33.53 20.02
N GLN A 415 49.87 -33.51 19.18
CA GLN A 415 50.13 -34.56 18.18
C GLN A 415 50.34 -35.86 18.89
N GLY A 416 49.37 -36.74 18.96
CA GLY A 416 49.55 -38.15 19.23
C GLY A 416 50.29 -38.80 18.06
N PRO A 417 50.99 -39.92 18.28
CA PRO A 417 51.92 -40.52 17.30
C PRO A 417 51.17 -40.87 16.00
N SER A 418 51.80 -40.52 14.89
CA SER A 418 51.34 -40.72 13.52
C SER A 418 50.97 -42.16 13.21
N PRO A 419 49.78 -42.44 12.66
CA PRO A 419 49.60 -43.66 11.89
C PRO A 419 50.01 -43.41 10.43
N SER A 420 50.65 -44.40 9.90
CA SER A 420 51.20 -44.58 8.57
C SER A 420 50.36 -44.11 7.41
N ILE A 421 51.09 -43.62 6.45
CA ILE A 421 50.78 -43.16 5.12
C ILE A 421 49.67 -43.96 4.37
N MET A 422 48.52 -43.37 4.07
CA MET A 422 47.66 -43.79 2.96
C MET A 422 47.76 -42.80 1.80
N PRO A 423 47.72 -43.25 0.54
CA PRO A 423 48.08 -42.43 -0.61
C PRO A 423 47.02 -41.36 -0.90
N LYS A 424 47.50 -40.12 -1.11
CA LYS A 424 46.70 -38.96 -1.59
C LYS A 424 46.03 -39.28 -2.91
N LYS A 425 44.70 -39.19 -2.98
CA LYS A 425 43.97 -39.08 -4.22
C LYS A 425 44.36 -37.76 -4.92
N HIS A 426 45.11 -37.91 -6.01
CA HIS A 426 45.38 -36.80 -6.93
C HIS A 426 44.04 -36.28 -7.53
N HIS A 427 43.67 -35.07 -7.20
CA HIS A 427 42.75 -34.32 -8.06
C HIS A 427 43.44 -34.03 -9.39
N ARG A 428 43.05 -34.72 -10.45
CA ARG A 428 43.46 -34.41 -11.82
C ARG A 428 43.08 -32.96 -12.14
N LYS A 429 44.05 -32.08 -12.27
CA LYS A 429 43.85 -30.78 -12.93
C LYS A 429 43.52 -31.09 -14.37
N LEU A 430 42.34 -30.57 -14.83
CA LEU A 430 41.92 -30.67 -16.23
C LEU A 430 43.05 -30.13 -17.13
N SER A 431 43.44 -30.91 -18.13
CA SER A 431 44.42 -30.51 -19.14
C SER A 431 43.82 -29.33 -19.97
N VAL A 432 44.70 -28.48 -20.47
CA VAL A 432 44.31 -27.35 -21.37
C VAL A 432 43.51 -27.89 -22.56
N LYS A 433 43.81 -29.14 -23.01
CA LYS A 433 43.06 -29.83 -24.10
C LYS A 433 41.61 -30.12 -23.70
N ASP A 434 41.38 -30.53 -22.42
CA ASP A 434 39.99 -30.82 -21.95
C ASP A 434 39.19 -29.54 -21.78
N ILE A 435 39.82 -28.44 -21.38
CA ILE A 435 39.16 -27.11 -21.32
C ILE A 435 38.78 -26.62 -22.70
N ILE A 436 39.64 -26.78 -23.70
CA ILE A 436 39.36 -26.40 -25.12
C ILE A 436 38.20 -27.25 -25.67
N LEU A 437 38.14 -28.55 -25.40
CA LEU A 437 37.07 -29.42 -25.81
C LEU A 437 35.71 -29.04 -25.20
N ILE A 438 35.71 -28.67 -23.89
CA ILE A 438 34.48 -28.21 -23.23
C ILE A 438 33.99 -26.88 -23.79
N VAL A 439 34.90 -25.94 -24.07
CA VAL A 439 34.56 -24.65 -24.69
C VAL A 439 34.04 -24.80 -26.10
N MET A 440 34.69 -25.63 -26.93
CA MET A 440 34.25 -25.91 -28.30
C MET A 440 32.91 -26.65 -28.32
N GLY A 441 32.68 -27.60 -27.41
CA GLY A 441 31.41 -28.30 -27.26
C GLY A 441 30.25 -27.39 -26.88
N SER A 442 30.49 -26.45 -25.94
CA SER A 442 29.48 -25.47 -25.52
C SER A 442 29.15 -24.49 -26.64
N LEU A 443 30.15 -24.07 -27.43
CA LEU A 443 29.94 -23.16 -28.58
C LEU A 443 29.12 -23.82 -29.67
N LEU A 444 29.37 -25.10 -29.96
CA LEU A 444 28.60 -25.90 -30.92
C LEU A 444 27.13 -26.07 -30.46
N ALA A 445 26.92 -26.32 -29.17
CA ALA A 445 25.57 -26.44 -28.62
C ALA A 445 24.77 -25.14 -28.75
N ILE A 446 25.42 -24.00 -28.51
CA ILE A 446 24.81 -22.65 -28.67
C ILE A 446 24.45 -22.38 -30.12
N LEU A 447 25.32 -22.74 -31.09
CA LEU A 447 25.05 -22.61 -32.52
C LEU A 447 23.87 -23.46 -32.96
N LEU A 448 23.77 -24.70 -32.47
CA LEU A 448 22.63 -25.57 -32.73
C LEU A 448 21.32 -25.00 -32.18
N LEU A 449 21.33 -24.45 -30.97
CA LEU A 449 20.16 -23.79 -30.39
C LEU A 449 19.74 -22.58 -31.22
N LEU A 450 20.68 -21.75 -31.66
CA LEU A 450 20.40 -20.58 -32.49
C LEU A 450 19.81 -20.98 -33.84
N SER A 451 20.31 -22.08 -34.49
CA SER A 451 19.77 -22.60 -35.72
C SER A 451 18.34 -23.12 -35.54
N CYS A 452 18.05 -23.81 -34.44
CA CYS A 452 16.69 -24.27 -34.12
C CYS A 452 15.71 -23.11 -33.95
N VAL A 453 16.14 -22.03 -33.25
CA VAL A 453 15.33 -20.81 -33.09
C VAL A 453 15.08 -20.14 -34.44
N LEU A 454 16.08 -20.10 -35.32
CA LEU A 454 15.97 -19.48 -36.62
C LEU A 454 15.02 -20.27 -37.52
N VAL A 455 15.09 -21.61 -37.53
CA VAL A 455 14.16 -22.51 -38.24
C VAL A 455 12.74 -22.35 -37.71
N TYR A 456 12.58 -22.29 -36.37
CA TYR A 456 11.28 -22.04 -35.75
C TYR A 456 10.68 -20.69 -36.16
N CYS A 457 11.49 -19.62 -36.19
CA CYS A 457 11.06 -18.29 -36.64
C CYS A 457 10.67 -18.29 -38.14
N LEU A 458 11.40 -19.03 -38.98
CA LEU A 458 11.08 -19.17 -40.42
C LEU A 458 9.78 -19.94 -40.64
N ILE A 459 9.55 -21.02 -39.88
CA ILE A 459 8.29 -21.80 -39.94
C ILE A 459 7.11 -20.91 -39.49
N ARG A 460 7.29 -20.13 -38.44
CA ARG A 460 6.26 -19.21 -37.94
C ARG A 460 5.97 -18.06 -38.92
N LYS A 461 6.98 -17.60 -39.66
CA LYS A 461 6.81 -16.59 -40.72
C LYS A 461 6.07 -17.15 -41.93
N ARG A 462 6.30 -18.43 -42.28
CA ARG A 462 5.62 -19.13 -43.40
C ARG A 462 4.15 -19.45 -43.06
N ALA A 463 3.82 -19.69 -41.78
CA ALA A 463 2.46 -19.91 -41.33
C ALA A 463 1.60 -18.61 -41.33
N ARG A 464 2.25 -17.42 -41.25
CA ARG A 464 1.56 -16.12 -41.29
C ARG A 464 1.21 -15.63 -42.70
N SER A 465 1.80 -16.24 -43.76
CA SER A 465 1.54 -15.83 -45.17
C SER A 465 0.45 -16.63 -45.86
N LYS A 466 -0.23 -17.58 -45.16
CA LYS A 466 -1.30 -18.42 -45.76
C LYS A 466 -2.70 -18.23 -45.16
N ALA A 467 -2.94 -17.14 -44.43
CA ALA A 467 -4.24 -16.86 -43.84
C ALA A 467 -4.77 -15.50 -44.30
N THR A 468 -5.03 -15.37 -45.58
CA THR A 468 -5.98 -14.41 -46.15
C THR A 468 -6.79 -15.13 -47.21
N ASN A 469 -7.97 -15.58 -46.85
CA ASN A 469 -9.23 -15.65 -47.57
C ASN A 469 -10.11 -16.77 -47.04
N GLY A 470 -11.35 -16.39 -46.66
CA GLY A 470 -12.44 -17.38 -46.54
C GLY A 470 -13.32 -17.23 -45.31
N LYS A 471 -14.34 -16.41 -45.43
CA LYS A 471 -15.72 -16.49 -44.87
C LYS A 471 -16.00 -17.32 -43.60
N SER A 472 -16.69 -16.64 -42.67
CA SER A 472 -17.55 -17.20 -41.58
C SER A 472 -18.53 -18.28 -42.07
N PRO A 473 -19.10 -19.18 -41.25
CA PRO A 473 -19.89 -18.81 -40.09
C PRO A 473 -19.85 -19.79 -38.86
N THR A 474 -20.36 -19.29 -37.74
CA THR A 474 -21.06 -19.98 -36.64
C THR A 474 -20.48 -21.22 -35.98
N GLY A 475 -20.41 -21.15 -34.65
CA GLY A 475 -20.34 -22.33 -33.78
C GLY A 475 -19.78 -21.99 -32.40
N GLU A 476 -20.68 -21.95 -31.44
CA GLU A 476 -20.47 -21.89 -29.99
C GLU A 476 -19.34 -22.80 -29.47
N VAL A 477 -18.66 -22.40 -28.40
CA VAL A 477 -18.69 -23.03 -27.07
C VAL A 477 -17.61 -22.47 -26.17
N ALA A 478 -18.10 -21.89 -25.04
CA ALA A 478 -17.67 -21.98 -23.65
C ALA A 478 -16.32 -21.42 -23.20
N THR A 479 -16.40 -20.34 -22.49
CA THR A 479 -16.30 -20.10 -21.04
C THR A 479 -14.91 -20.05 -20.43
N ALA A 480 -14.54 -18.85 -20.04
CA ALA A 480 -14.02 -18.58 -18.71
C ALA A 480 -14.41 -17.15 -18.35
N GLY A 481 -15.30 -17.02 -17.36
CA GLY A 481 -15.99 -15.80 -17.03
C GLY A 481 -15.10 -14.75 -16.37
N SER A 482 -15.05 -13.60 -16.98
CA SER A 482 -14.80 -12.34 -16.30
C SER A 482 -16.15 -11.71 -15.98
N ARG A 483 -16.49 -11.72 -14.71
CA ARG A 483 -17.70 -11.07 -14.19
C ARG A 483 -17.48 -9.56 -14.25
N ALA A 484 -17.97 -8.96 -15.31
CA ALA A 484 -18.13 -7.51 -15.42
C ALA A 484 -19.48 -7.15 -14.79
N GLU A 485 -19.49 -6.58 -13.60
CA GLU A 485 -20.66 -5.88 -13.09
C GLU A 485 -20.76 -4.53 -13.80
N ALA A 486 -21.70 -4.46 -14.73
CA ALA A 486 -22.10 -3.22 -15.36
C ALA A 486 -23.05 -2.45 -14.42
N GLY A 487 -22.48 -1.54 -13.62
CA GLY A 487 -23.21 -0.48 -12.94
C GLY A 487 -22.97 0.83 -13.68
N LEU A 488 -24.01 1.46 -14.18
CA LEU A 488 -23.98 2.79 -14.77
C LEU A 488 -23.36 3.78 -13.76
N ASP A 489 -22.31 4.50 -14.19
CA ASP A 489 -21.65 5.64 -13.52
C ASP A 489 -20.45 5.36 -12.59
N SER A 490 -19.97 4.16 -12.43
CA SER A 490 -18.68 3.88 -11.80
C SER A 490 -17.63 3.65 -12.89
N GLY A 491 -16.46 4.32 -12.79
CA GLY A 491 -15.38 4.13 -13.74
C GLY A 491 -14.97 2.66 -13.88
N LYS A 492 -14.24 2.33 -14.94
CA LYS A 492 -13.82 0.97 -15.28
C LYS A 492 -12.54 0.60 -14.54
N LEU A 493 -12.61 -0.35 -13.62
CA LEU A 493 -11.46 -0.99 -12.98
C LEU A 493 -11.18 -2.33 -13.66
N VAL A 494 -9.91 -2.58 -14.01
CA VAL A 494 -9.44 -3.85 -14.59
C VAL A 494 -8.26 -4.37 -13.78
N LEU A 495 -8.38 -5.59 -13.27
CA LEU A 495 -7.36 -6.31 -12.50
C LEU A 495 -6.61 -7.28 -13.42
N PHE A 496 -5.29 -7.45 -13.20
CA PHE A 496 -4.44 -8.31 -14.02
C PHE A 496 -4.05 -9.64 -13.38
N ASP A 497 -4.19 -9.77 -12.04
CA ASP A 497 -3.89 -11.00 -11.30
C ASP A 497 -4.94 -11.23 -10.21
N GLY A 498 -5.33 -12.49 -10.02
CA GLY A 498 -6.32 -12.90 -9.01
C GLY A 498 -5.87 -12.87 -7.55
N ALA A 499 -4.65 -12.43 -7.25
CA ALA A 499 -4.11 -12.37 -5.89
C ALA A 499 -4.59 -11.15 -5.09
N PHE A 500 -5.06 -10.10 -5.76
CA PHE A 500 -5.59 -8.89 -5.15
C PHE A 500 -6.99 -8.63 -5.69
N VAL A 501 -8.00 -8.91 -4.87
CA VAL A 501 -9.40 -8.60 -5.20
C VAL A 501 -9.80 -7.37 -4.40
N PHE A 502 -9.78 -6.22 -5.05
CA PHE A 502 -10.34 -4.98 -4.50
C PHE A 502 -11.31 -4.37 -5.52
N THR A 503 -12.31 -3.69 -5.01
CA THR A 503 -13.33 -3.02 -5.83
C THR A 503 -12.87 -1.62 -6.24
N THR A 504 -13.61 -1.01 -7.16
CA THR A 504 -13.43 0.41 -7.50
C THR A 504 -13.59 1.30 -6.26
N ASP A 505 -14.54 0.97 -5.40
CA ASP A 505 -14.82 1.73 -4.19
C ASP A 505 -13.66 1.58 -3.17
N ASP A 506 -13.06 0.39 -3.04
CA ASP A 506 -11.88 0.16 -2.18
C ASP A 506 -10.69 0.99 -2.66
N LEU A 507 -10.43 1.02 -3.97
CA LEU A 507 -9.33 1.80 -4.53
C LEU A 507 -9.53 3.31 -4.39
N LEU A 508 -10.76 3.80 -4.63
CA LEU A 508 -11.06 5.23 -4.58
C LEU A 508 -11.23 5.75 -3.15
N SER A 509 -11.50 4.87 -2.19
CA SER A 509 -11.61 5.20 -0.77
C SER A 509 -10.34 4.93 0.02
N ALA A 510 -9.34 4.27 -0.59
CA ALA A 510 -8.07 3.98 0.05
C ALA A 510 -7.43 5.24 0.64
N THR A 511 -6.83 5.10 1.82
CA THR A 511 -6.02 6.17 2.40
C THR A 511 -4.75 6.33 1.56
N ALA A 512 -4.49 7.54 1.07
CA ALA A 512 -3.42 7.77 0.13
C ALA A 512 -2.43 8.83 0.63
N GLU A 513 -1.19 8.44 0.85
CA GLU A 513 -0.06 9.33 1.14
C GLU A 513 0.67 9.69 -0.15
N THR A 514 1.00 10.96 -0.34
CA THR A 514 1.78 11.37 -1.51
C THR A 514 3.23 10.94 -1.37
N MET A 515 3.68 10.03 -2.22
CA MET A 515 5.07 9.58 -2.30
C MET A 515 5.95 10.50 -3.15
N GLY A 516 5.37 11.13 -4.16
CA GLY A 516 6.13 12.01 -5.05
C GLY A 516 5.30 12.57 -6.20
N LYS A 517 5.80 13.66 -6.78
CA LYS A 517 5.21 14.33 -7.95
C LYS A 517 6.19 14.31 -9.11
N SER A 518 5.71 14.04 -10.32
CA SER A 518 6.49 14.06 -11.56
C SER A 518 5.77 14.86 -12.64
N PRO A 519 6.44 15.23 -13.73
CA PRO A 519 5.78 15.84 -14.89
C PRO A 519 4.63 15.00 -15.43
N TYR A 520 4.67 13.67 -15.27
CA TYR A 520 3.71 12.72 -15.82
C TYR A 520 2.54 12.41 -14.89
N GLY A 521 2.65 12.71 -13.60
CA GLY A 521 1.60 12.40 -12.63
C GLY A 521 2.08 12.43 -11.18
N THR A 522 1.17 12.11 -10.27
CA THR A 522 1.46 12.01 -8.84
C THR A 522 1.38 10.55 -8.41
N MET A 523 2.34 10.13 -7.60
CA MET A 523 2.37 8.80 -6.99
C MET A 523 1.88 8.87 -5.55
N TYR A 524 1.06 7.93 -5.18
CA TYR A 524 0.50 7.79 -3.84
C TYR A 524 0.79 6.39 -3.31
N LYS A 525 1.11 6.28 -2.04
CA LYS A 525 0.97 5.04 -1.28
C LYS A 525 -0.47 4.98 -0.82
N ALA A 526 -1.22 4.03 -1.30
CA ALA A 526 -2.60 3.82 -0.92
C ALA A 526 -2.71 2.58 -0.03
N THR A 527 -3.45 2.70 1.07
CA THR A 527 -3.79 1.57 1.93
C THR A 527 -5.25 1.23 1.69
N LEU A 528 -5.51 0.05 1.14
CA LEU A 528 -6.84 -0.47 0.86
C LEU A 528 -7.58 -0.83 2.15
N GLU A 529 -8.87 -1.10 2.07
CA GLU A 529 -9.69 -1.40 3.25
C GLU A 529 -9.28 -2.68 3.99
N ASP A 530 -8.66 -3.63 3.29
CA ASP A 530 -8.11 -4.87 3.86
C ASP A 530 -6.71 -4.71 4.49
N GLY A 531 -6.18 -3.47 4.51
CA GLY A 531 -4.83 -3.17 4.99
C GLY A 531 -3.73 -3.38 3.95
N THR A 532 -4.05 -3.89 2.77
CA THR A 532 -3.10 -4.03 1.67
C THR A 532 -2.58 -2.67 1.22
N GLN A 533 -1.26 -2.55 1.10
CA GLN A 533 -0.63 -1.33 0.63
C GLN A 533 -0.29 -1.45 -0.85
N VAL A 534 -0.72 -0.47 -1.63
CA VAL A 534 -0.45 -0.40 -3.07
C VAL A 534 0.11 0.98 -3.44
N VAL A 535 0.85 1.04 -4.54
CA VAL A 535 1.25 2.31 -5.13
C VAL A 535 0.28 2.66 -6.25
N VAL A 536 -0.32 3.83 -6.16
CA VAL A 536 -1.25 4.35 -7.17
C VAL A 536 -0.59 5.54 -7.87
N LYS A 537 -0.40 5.43 -9.17
CA LYS A 537 0.07 6.54 -10.01
C LYS A 537 -1.11 7.18 -10.74
N ARG A 538 -1.46 8.40 -10.35
CA ARG A 538 -2.46 9.21 -11.06
C ARG A 538 -1.80 10.00 -12.18
N LEU A 539 -2.17 9.73 -13.43
CA LEU A 539 -1.64 10.43 -14.59
C LEU A 539 -2.27 11.82 -14.75
N ARG A 540 -1.52 12.78 -15.30
CA ARG A 540 -2.03 14.13 -15.60
C ARG A 540 -2.91 14.10 -16.85
N GLU A 541 -4.05 14.76 -16.81
CA GLU A 541 -5.02 14.82 -17.91
C GLU A 541 -4.43 15.35 -19.22
N LYS A 542 -3.55 16.37 -19.15
CA LYS A 542 -2.92 16.99 -20.33
C LYS A 542 -1.97 16.07 -21.10
N LEU A 543 -1.51 14.97 -20.52
CA LEU A 543 -0.56 14.03 -21.10
C LEU A 543 -1.21 12.69 -21.47
N ALA A 544 -2.48 12.55 -21.19
CA ALA A 544 -3.15 11.27 -21.32
C ALA A 544 -3.68 11.10 -22.75
N LYS A 545 -3.22 10.04 -23.42
CA LYS A 545 -3.77 9.52 -24.69
C LYS A 545 -5.27 9.29 -24.58
N SER A 546 -5.94 9.06 -25.71
CA SER A 546 -7.36 8.71 -25.69
C SER A 546 -7.65 7.54 -24.74
N PRO A 547 -8.87 7.42 -24.17
CA PRO A 547 -9.22 6.29 -23.31
C PRO A 547 -8.92 4.93 -23.94
N LYS A 548 -9.16 4.77 -25.25
CA LYS A 548 -8.91 3.52 -26.01
C LYS A 548 -7.42 3.20 -26.12
N ASP A 549 -6.58 4.19 -26.38
CA ASP A 549 -5.13 3.98 -26.46
C ASP A 549 -4.53 3.69 -25.09
N PHE A 550 -5.01 4.36 -24.05
CA PHE A 550 -4.62 4.07 -22.68
C PHE A 550 -4.96 2.64 -22.29
N GLU A 551 -6.16 2.15 -22.56
CA GLU A 551 -6.56 0.76 -22.31
C GLU A 551 -5.67 -0.24 -23.06
N LYS A 552 -5.44 -0.03 -24.35
CA LYS A 552 -4.62 -0.92 -25.17
C LYS A 552 -3.19 -1.05 -24.63
N GLU A 553 -2.58 0.06 -24.23
CA GLU A 553 -1.22 0.07 -23.67
C GLU A 553 -1.17 -0.54 -22.27
N THR A 554 -2.15 -0.22 -21.42
CA THR A 554 -2.20 -0.74 -20.06
C THR A 554 -2.46 -2.24 -20.02
N VAL A 555 -3.30 -2.76 -20.92
CA VAL A 555 -3.50 -4.22 -21.06
C VAL A 555 -2.21 -4.91 -21.53
N ALA A 556 -1.45 -4.31 -22.43
CA ALA A 556 -0.15 -4.84 -22.84
C ALA A 556 0.87 -4.85 -21.68
N LEU A 557 0.91 -3.77 -20.88
CA LEU A 557 1.75 -3.67 -19.68
C LEU A 557 1.33 -4.66 -18.60
N GLY A 558 0.04 -4.81 -18.37
CA GLY A 558 -0.52 -5.71 -17.36
C GLY A 558 -0.23 -7.19 -17.60
N ARG A 559 0.23 -7.58 -18.81
CA ARG A 559 0.63 -8.96 -19.16
C ARG A 559 2.12 -9.24 -18.93
N ILE A 560 2.92 -8.21 -18.64
CA ILE A 560 4.36 -8.38 -18.45
C ILE A 560 4.62 -8.93 -17.06
N ARG A 561 5.31 -10.09 -16.99
CA ARG A 561 5.81 -10.69 -15.74
C ARG A 561 7.29 -10.94 -15.89
N HIS A 562 8.07 -10.33 -14.99
CA HIS A 562 9.52 -10.48 -14.95
C HIS A 562 10.01 -10.20 -13.51
N PRO A 563 10.93 -10.99 -12.95
CA PRO A 563 11.36 -10.85 -11.56
C PRO A 563 11.95 -9.47 -11.21
N ASN A 564 12.50 -8.77 -12.19
CA ASN A 564 13.10 -7.45 -12.03
C ASN A 564 12.21 -6.30 -12.53
N ILE A 565 10.94 -6.53 -12.79
CA ILE A 565 9.97 -5.52 -13.22
C ILE A 565 8.79 -5.54 -12.25
N LEU A 566 8.48 -4.39 -11.66
CA LEU A 566 7.31 -4.22 -10.82
C LEU A 566 6.04 -4.45 -11.66
N PRO A 567 5.22 -5.47 -11.34
CA PRO A 567 4.05 -5.80 -12.14
C PRO A 567 2.96 -4.75 -11.98
N LEU A 568 2.30 -4.41 -13.08
CA LEU A 568 1.06 -3.65 -13.03
C LEU A 568 -0.05 -4.59 -12.55
N ARG A 569 -0.71 -4.23 -11.44
CA ARG A 569 -1.76 -5.05 -10.81
C ARG A 569 -3.14 -4.70 -11.29
N ALA A 570 -3.39 -3.40 -11.51
CA ALA A 570 -4.66 -2.92 -12.02
C ALA A 570 -4.51 -1.59 -12.72
N TYR A 571 -5.51 -1.23 -13.52
CA TYR A 571 -5.73 0.15 -13.91
C TYR A 571 -7.20 0.55 -13.68
N TYR A 572 -7.40 1.83 -13.46
CA TYR A 572 -8.72 2.42 -13.36
C TYR A 572 -8.86 3.57 -14.34
N LEU A 573 -9.98 3.57 -15.04
CA LEU A 573 -10.40 4.65 -15.94
C LEU A 573 -11.69 5.24 -15.39
N GLY A 574 -11.60 6.45 -14.85
CA GLY A 574 -12.72 7.14 -14.24
C GLY A 574 -13.65 7.78 -15.27
N PRO A 575 -14.90 8.08 -14.87
CA PRO A 575 -15.93 8.65 -15.76
C PRO A 575 -15.59 10.05 -16.27
N LYS A 576 -14.70 10.77 -15.56
CA LYS A 576 -14.19 12.09 -15.97
C LYS A 576 -12.84 12.02 -16.68
N GLY A 577 -12.41 10.82 -17.09
CA GLY A 577 -11.14 10.59 -17.76
C GLY A 577 -9.94 10.44 -16.82
N GLU A 578 -10.16 10.27 -15.51
CA GLU A 578 -9.10 9.96 -14.55
C GLU A 578 -8.45 8.63 -14.92
N LYS A 579 -7.12 8.58 -14.87
CA LYS A 579 -6.31 7.40 -15.20
C LYS A 579 -5.40 7.07 -14.05
N LEU A 580 -5.62 5.90 -13.44
CA LEU A 580 -4.81 5.40 -12.35
C LEU A 580 -4.14 4.09 -12.78
N LEU A 581 -2.88 3.91 -12.37
CA LEU A 581 -2.12 2.67 -12.50
C LEU A 581 -1.79 2.18 -11.10
N VAL A 582 -2.07 0.92 -10.80
CA VAL A 582 -1.89 0.31 -9.48
C VAL A 582 -0.77 -0.72 -9.53
N PHE A 583 0.17 -0.61 -8.61
CA PHE A 583 1.35 -1.47 -8.46
C PHE A 583 1.48 -1.94 -7.01
N ASP A 584 2.27 -2.98 -6.78
CA ASP A 584 2.64 -3.39 -5.42
C ASP A 584 3.42 -2.29 -4.70
N TYR A 585 3.16 -2.13 -3.41
CA TYR A 585 3.98 -1.27 -2.56
C TYR A 585 5.24 -2.01 -2.12
N LEU A 586 6.39 -1.40 -2.40
CA LEU A 586 7.69 -1.88 -1.93
C LEU A 586 8.13 -1.04 -0.73
N SER A 587 8.21 -1.66 0.45
CA SER A 587 8.49 -0.98 1.73
C SER A 587 9.89 -0.33 1.84
N LYS A 588 10.77 -0.55 0.87
CA LYS A 588 12.15 -0.02 0.88
C LYS A 588 12.29 1.46 0.52
N GLY A 589 11.20 2.21 0.41
CA GLY A 589 11.20 3.64 0.17
C GLY A 589 11.28 4.05 -1.30
N THR A 590 11.49 5.36 -1.55
CA THR A 590 11.61 5.92 -2.90
C THR A 590 13.04 5.77 -3.44
N LEU A 591 13.22 5.79 -4.76
CA LEU A 591 14.54 5.81 -5.39
C LEU A 591 15.40 6.98 -4.86
N SER A 592 14.78 8.12 -4.56
CA SER A 592 15.47 9.28 -3.98
C SER A 592 16.00 8.97 -2.58
N SER A 593 15.18 8.38 -1.69
CA SER A 593 15.64 7.96 -0.35
C SER A 593 16.69 6.86 -0.43
N PHE A 594 16.64 6.01 -1.45
CA PHE A 594 17.62 4.97 -1.71
C PHE A 594 18.95 5.54 -2.25
N LEU A 595 18.92 6.50 -3.16
CA LEU A 595 20.12 7.13 -3.74
C LEU A 595 20.83 8.09 -2.78
N HIS A 596 20.10 8.71 -1.86
CA HIS A 596 20.66 9.63 -0.85
C HIS A 596 20.86 8.96 0.52
N GLY A 597 20.32 7.77 0.74
CA GLY A 597 20.63 6.91 1.88
C GLY A 597 21.88 6.07 1.61
N LYS A 598 22.75 5.86 2.61
CA LYS A 598 24.06 5.19 2.51
C LYS A 598 24.04 3.68 2.15
N HIS A 599 23.15 3.21 1.27
CA HIS A 599 23.06 1.81 0.85
C HIS A 599 23.11 1.65 -0.68
N ILE A 600 24.32 1.42 -1.19
CA ILE A 600 24.65 1.36 -2.64
C ILE A 600 24.49 -0.05 -3.26
N SER A 601 24.15 -1.09 -2.52
CA SER A 601 24.29 -2.49 -2.99
C SER A 601 23.13 -3.08 -3.83
N SER A 602 22.06 -2.34 -4.15
CA SER A 602 20.94 -2.86 -4.96
C SER A 602 20.51 -1.95 -6.12
N LEU A 603 21.42 -1.12 -6.61
CA LEU A 603 21.15 -0.11 -7.66
C LEU A 603 20.70 -0.72 -8.99
N THR A 604 21.17 -1.90 -9.34
CA THR A 604 20.95 -2.54 -10.64
C THR A 604 19.50 -2.97 -10.87
N GLN A 605 18.78 -3.35 -9.83
CA GLN A 605 17.38 -3.82 -9.95
C GLN A 605 16.38 -2.68 -10.13
N VAL A 606 16.63 -1.50 -9.54
CA VAL A 606 15.71 -0.36 -9.59
C VAL A 606 15.87 0.46 -10.87
N ILE A 607 17.08 0.56 -11.42
CA ILE A 607 17.37 1.31 -12.66
C ILE A 607 16.69 0.66 -13.87
N VAL A 608 16.65 -0.66 -13.95
CA VAL A 608 16.00 -1.40 -15.06
C VAL A 608 14.49 -1.14 -15.09
N VAL A 609 13.84 -1.01 -13.93
CA VAL A 609 12.40 -0.71 -13.82
C VAL A 609 12.07 0.68 -14.37
N LEU A 610 12.89 1.69 -14.04
CA LEU A 610 12.63 3.08 -14.45
C LEU A 610 12.93 3.34 -15.93
N VAL A 611 13.97 2.73 -16.49
CA VAL A 611 14.36 2.91 -17.90
C VAL A 611 13.36 2.22 -18.85
N LYS A 612 12.91 1.00 -18.55
CA LYS A 612 11.94 0.29 -19.40
C LYS A 612 10.52 0.88 -19.36
N TYR A 613 10.04 1.31 -18.18
CA TYR A 613 8.75 1.99 -18.08
C TYR A 613 8.80 3.44 -18.60
N GLY A 614 9.94 4.10 -18.51
CA GLY A 614 10.19 5.40 -19.14
C GLY A 614 10.10 5.31 -20.67
N HIS A 615 10.69 4.30 -21.30
CA HIS A 615 10.67 4.10 -22.76
C HIS A 615 9.30 3.68 -23.30
N LEU A 616 8.50 2.91 -22.59
CA LEU A 616 7.14 2.54 -23.02
C LEU A 616 6.13 3.69 -22.90
N LEU A 617 6.39 4.65 -22.00
CA LEU A 617 5.59 5.88 -21.85
C LEU A 617 6.18 7.07 -22.66
N SER A 618 7.39 6.96 -23.19
CA SER A 618 8.15 8.04 -23.82
C SER A 618 8.21 8.02 -25.35
N ASN A 619 7.38 7.25 -26.04
CA ASN A 619 7.07 7.62 -27.43
C ASN A 619 6.40 9.02 -27.54
N ILE A 620 6.43 9.80 -26.48
CA ILE A 620 5.93 11.18 -26.39
C ILE A 620 7.09 12.22 -26.40
N SER A 621 8.36 11.86 -26.27
CA SER A 621 9.43 12.86 -26.41
C SER A 621 10.82 12.22 -26.52
N TYR A 622 11.19 11.81 -27.73
CA TYR A 622 12.55 11.35 -28.02
C TYR A 622 13.61 12.45 -28.02
N ASN A 623 13.23 13.72 -27.85
CA ASN A 623 14.14 14.87 -27.98
C ASN A 623 14.68 15.46 -26.66
N HIS A 624 14.40 14.86 -25.51
CA HIS A 624 14.90 15.40 -24.22
C HIS A 624 15.87 14.50 -23.45
N VAL A 625 16.05 13.24 -23.83
CA VAL A 625 16.94 12.30 -23.10
C VAL A 625 18.40 12.41 -23.60
N SER A 626 18.65 12.91 -24.80
CA SER A 626 20.01 13.13 -25.31
C SER A 626 20.76 14.33 -24.69
N LYS A 627 20.08 15.19 -23.93
CA LYS A 627 20.73 16.34 -23.25
C LYS A 627 21.17 16.09 -21.81
N VAL A 628 20.84 14.95 -21.22
CA VAL A 628 21.23 14.62 -19.84
C VAL A 628 22.58 13.88 -19.79
N HIS A 629 23.09 13.37 -20.92
CA HIS A 629 24.38 12.67 -20.99
C HIS A 629 25.60 13.55 -21.27
N GLN A 630 25.46 14.88 -21.36
CA GLN A 630 26.57 15.80 -21.60
C GLN A 630 26.70 16.93 -20.57
N ALA A 631 26.28 16.78 -19.35
CA ALA A 631 26.62 17.71 -18.28
C ALA A 631 27.80 17.16 -17.49
N LYS A 632 28.98 17.69 -17.75
CA LYS A 632 30.21 17.56 -16.94
C LYS A 632 29.97 18.06 -15.51
N PRO A 633 30.68 17.50 -14.54
CA PRO A 633 30.61 17.97 -13.16
C PRO A 633 31.49 19.23 -13.00
N ASN A 634 30.89 20.35 -12.69
CA ASN A 634 31.50 21.40 -11.88
C ASN A 634 30.50 22.55 -11.68
N GLN A 635 30.16 22.75 -10.46
CA GLN A 635 30.17 24.00 -9.70
C GLN A 635 29.09 24.03 -8.64
N THR A 636 29.59 23.97 -7.44
CA THR A 636 29.06 24.46 -6.16
C THR A 636 28.47 25.87 -6.30
N ALA A 637 27.30 26.10 -5.77
CA ALA A 637 26.92 27.31 -5.04
C ALA A 637 25.67 27.05 -4.22
N LEU A 638 25.86 27.01 -2.92
CA LEU A 638 25.13 27.64 -1.84
C LEU A 638 24.02 28.62 -2.27
N MET A 639 22.81 28.41 -1.74
CA MET A 639 22.11 29.47 -1.03
C MET A 639 21.18 28.87 0.02
N VAL A 640 21.56 29.10 1.23
CA VAL A 640 20.81 29.22 2.46
C VAL A 640 19.97 30.48 2.32
N ASP A 641 18.68 30.50 2.67
CA ASP A 641 18.18 31.42 3.66
C ASP A 641 16.74 31.14 4.13
N PRO A 642 16.50 31.58 5.35
CA PRO A 642 15.40 31.16 6.19
C PRO A 642 14.30 32.23 6.25
N ASN A 643 13.08 31.77 6.40
CA ASN A 643 12.06 32.38 7.30
C ASN A 643 10.80 31.49 7.34
#